data_42db3a835d0f8ee3fe2507479e8e3a4a
#
_entry.id   42db3a835d0f8ee3fe2507479e8e3a4a
#
_cell.length_a   1.000
_cell.length_b   1.000
_cell.length_c   1.000
_cell.angle_alpha   90.00
_cell.angle_beta   90.00
_cell.angle_gamma   90.00
#
_symmetry.space_group_name_H-M   'P 1'
#
loop_
_entity.id
_entity.type
_entity.pdbx_description
1 polymer ?
#
loop_
_entity_poly.entity_id
_entity_poly.type
_entity_poly.pdbx_seq_one_letter_code
_entity_poly.pdbx_strand_id
1 'polypeptide(L)'
;MIKQYLSIKEKYADTILFYRMGDFYEMFFEDAEVASKALGITLTSRNKKDENPIPMCGVPHKAVQGYIARLIDQGYKVAICDQVEDPALAKGLVKREVVRVITPGMILDNELLDEKSDNYVLALARNDDTFGLSYLDISTGAFRVTESHDMNSIVDEALRISPREVLLSESSKSDRFFSLILNAMADRPITFISDSEFNFSRGRERLVDQFKTLSLEGFGCEHLKAGVRAAGALIFYISETQKQKTKHLSGIETYSLSSYLIVDDISFRNLEINKSILTGSRQGTLLGIMDRTVTAMGGRLLKRWIRYPLMNIPEIEFRQHAVEEAKAKVSIRRNIREKLKSVYDLERLGSKIAMGQSNARDLVALKQSLNSLPDIWSLLSNLNSEGFKCHQNIDNLRDLARLIDRAIREDAPPTINEGGIIKTGYNAELDELISISRDGKKWLARLEAKEKDSTGISTLKVRYNKVFGYFIEIPKARSKDVPLHYVRKQTLVNAERYITDELKKYETKVLGAQDQRAVLEYELFNQIKDEVIKNNIAVQMVAHFLARLDGLLNLAEVADQNDYNRPEFNTNGHILIEDGRHPVVEKMIAGERFVPNTIQMDDIENQILIITGPNMAGKSTVLRQVALMVLMAQMGSFIPAARASMNITDRIFTRVGALDNLSQGQSTFMVEMQETANILNSATQKSLVIMDEIGRGTSTFDGLSIAWAVAEYLHDLKGHGVKTLFATHYHELTELTRLKPRSRNYNIAVKEWNDEIIFLRKLVDGGTNRSYGIQVARLAGIPGPVIQRAKKILYDIENDEHGLRRSFTLSEDVNASGKKHMQLHLFSKPDHFIIEKLQKLDISKMTPLDALNYLNELQEKSKNIVH
;
A
#
# COMPACT_ATOMS: atom_id res chain seq x y z
N MET A 1 -16.78 -16.65 35.84
CA MET A 1 -16.65 -16.25 34.45
C MET A 1 -16.13 -14.80 34.35
N ILE A 2 -16.82 -13.79 34.85
CA ILE A 2 -16.37 -12.35 34.78
C ILE A 2 -14.98 -12.15 35.43
N LYS A 3 -14.69 -12.80 36.57
CA LYS A 3 -13.34 -12.76 37.16
C LYS A 3 -12.26 -13.30 36.20
N GLN A 4 -12.56 -14.40 35.48
CA GLN A 4 -11.64 -14.95 34.47
C GLN A 4 -11.46 -14.00 33.29
N TYR A 5 -12.56 -13.37 32.83
CA TYR A 5 -12.51 -12.33 31.78
C TYR A 5 -11.60 -11.16 32.19
N LEU A 6 -11.83 -10.59 33.36
CA LEU A 6 -11.05 -9.44 33.86
C LEU A 6 -9.56 -9.78 34.03
N SER A 7 -9.23 -10.96 34.56
CA SER A 7 -7.82 -11.38 34.71
C SER A 7 -7.10 -11.59 33.38
N ILE A 8 -7.84 -11.94 32.32
CA ILE A 8 -7.30 -12.02 30.97
C ILE A 8 -7.19 -10.61 30.37
N LYS A 9 -8.23 -9.80 30.51
CA LYS A 9 -8.26 -8.41 29.98
C LYS A 9 -7.14 -7.56 30.55
N GLU A 10 -6.79 -7.70 31.82
CA GLU A 10 -5.67 -7.00 32.45
C GLU A 10 -4.34 -7.20 31.72
N LYS A 11 -4.11 -8.40 31.16
CA LYS A 11 -2.90 -8.73 30.39
C LYS A 11 -2.95 -8.21 28.94
N TYR A 12 -4.14 -7.90 28.45
CA TYR A 12 -4.39 -7.46 27.06
C TYR A 12 -5.21 -6.18 27.04
N ALA A 13 -4.82 -5.20 27.88
CA ALA A 13 -5.58 -3.99 28.10
C ALA A 13 -5.83 -3.16 26.82
N ASP A 14 -4.88 -3.16 25.89
CA ASP A 14 -4.91 -2.40 24.62
C ASP A 14 -5.66 -3.12 23.48
N THR A 15 -6.31 -4.26 23.76
CA THR A 15 -7.02 -5.06 22.76
C THR A 15 -8.51 -5.20 23.09
N ILE A 16 -9.36 -5.39 22.10
CA ILE A 16 -10.75 -5.81 22.28
C ILE A 16 -10.76 -7.32 22.48
N LEU A 17 -11.19 -7.78 23.65
CA LEU A 17 -11.15 -9.20 24.02
C LEU A 17 -12.39 -9.95 23.52
N PHE A 18 -12.22 -10.79 22.53
CA PHE A 18 -13.24 -11.72 22.01
C PHE A 18 -13.24 -13.01 22.86
N TYR A 19 -14.12 -13.09 23.83
CA TYR A 19 -14.16 -14.15 24.80
C TYR A 19 -15.16 -15.25 24.41
N ARG A 20 -14.70 -16.47 24.15
CA ARG A 20 -15.51 -17.59 23.66
C ARG A 20 -16.54 -18.07 24.69
N MET A 21 -17.81 -17.98 24.31
CA MET A 21 -18.95 -18.46 25.10
C MET A 21 -19.88 -19.33 24.21
N GLY A 22 -19.64 -20.64 24.20
CA GLY A 22 -20.37 -21.56 23.34
C GLY A 22 -20.18 -21.21 21.85
N ASP A 23 -21.26 -20.90 21.15
CA ASP A 23 -21.24 -20.54 19.73
C ASP A 23 -21.02 -19.03 19.44
N PHE A 24 -20.72 -18.25 20.48
CA PHE A 24 -20.48 -16.81 20.37
C PHE A 24 -19.11 -16.42 20.91
N TYR A 25 -18.57 -15.30 20.40
CA TYR A 25 -17.60 -14.50 21.10
C TYR A 25 -18.32 -13.32 21.75
N GLU A 26 -18.18 -13.19 23.05
CA GLU A 26 -18.80 -12.14 23.85
C GLU A 26 -17.72 -11.15 24.32
N MET A 27 -18.07 -9.88 24.30
CA MET A 27 -17.27 -8.77 24.80
C MET A 27 -18.01 -8.10 25.94
N PHE A 28 -17.28 -7.61 26.95
CA PHE A 28 -17.85 -7.04 28.16
C PHE A 28 -17.23 -5.69 28.48
N PHE A 29 -17.90 -4.89 29.31
CA PHE A 29 -17.47 -3.57 29.77
C PHE A 29 -17.14 -2.63 28.59
N GLU A 30 -16.03 -1.91 28.67
CA GLU A 30 -15.57 -0.97 27.66
C GLU A 30 -15.40 -1.63 26.28
N ASP A 31 -14.89 -2.87 26.25
CA ASP A 31 -14.76 -3.63 24.98
C ASP A 31 -16.12 -3.79 24.28
N ALA A 32 -17.19 -4.00 25.05
CA ALA A 32 -18.53 -4.13 24.48
C ALA A 32 -19.06 -2.82 23.92
N GLU A 33 -18.81 -1.70 24.58
CA GLU A 33 -19.23 -0.36 24.14
C GLU A 33 -18.49 0.05 22.86
N VAL A 34 -17.16 -0.13 22.84
CA VAL A 34 -16.32 0.16 21.68
C VAL A 34 -16.71 -0.72 20.50
N ALA A 35 -16.79 -2.04 20.71
CA ALA A 35 -17.10 -2.99 19.65
C ALA A 35 -18.54 -2.79 19.12
N SER A 36 -19.52 -2.53 20.00
CA SER A 36 -20.90 -2.25 19.58
C SER A 36 -20.97 -1.04 18.64
N LYS A 37 -20.28 0.06 19.00
CA LYS A 37 -20.23 1.28 18.20
C LYS A 37 -19.49 1.06 16.88
N ALA A 38 -18.31 0.44 16.92
CA ALA A 38 -17.46 0.22 15.75
C ALA A 38 -18.09 -0.76 14.73
N LEU A 39 -18.78 -1.78 15.23
CA LEU A 39 -19.37 -2.85 14.38
C LEU A 39 -20.84 -2.58 14.02
N GLY A 40 -21.51 -1.64 14.68
CA GLY A 40 -22.94 -1.39 14.52
C GLY A 40 -23.81 -2.55 15.03
N ILE A 41 -23.36 -3.28 16.08
CA ILE A 41 -24.11 -4.37 16.69
C ILE A 41 -24.79 -3.92 18.00
N THR A 42 -25.81 -4.66 18.41
CA THR A 42 -26.60 -4.31 19.57
C THR A 42 -25.80 -4.43 20.86
N LEU A 43 -25.71 -3.35 21.62
CA LEU A 43 -25.25 -3.35 23.00
C LEU A 43 -26.37 -3.84 23.91
N THR A 44 -26.11 -4.84 24.71
CA THR A 44 -27.03 -5.37 25.71
C THR A 44 -26.35 -5.39 27.08
N SER A 45 -26.99 -5.93 28.07
CA SER A 45 -26.38 -6.06 29.40
C SER A 45 -26.64 -7.45 29.98
N ARG A 46 -25.64 -7.95 30.68
CA ARG A 46 -25.76 -9.12 31.52
C ARG A 46 -26.24 -8.68 32.88
N ASN A 47 -27.07 -9.51 33.54
CA ASN A 47 -27.66 -9.18 34.87
C ASN A 47 -28.50 -7.90 34.86
N LYS A 48 -29.44 -7.80 33.94
CA LYS A 48 -30.33 -6.62 33.77
C LYS A 48 -31.09 -6.18 35.04
N LYS A 49 -31.14 -7.08 36.06
CA LYS A 49 -31.84 -6.83 37.33
C LYS A 49 -30.92 -6.29 38.44
N ASP A 50 -29.60 -6.25 38.20
CA ASP A 50 -28.65 -5.74 39.18
C ASP A 50 -28.57 -4.19 39.12
N GLU A 51 -28.17 -3.54 40.19
CA GLU A 51 -27.99 -2.08 40.24
C GLU A 51 -26.96 -1.56 39.26
N ASN A 52 -25.96 -2.41 38.89
CA ASN A 52 -24.93 -2.11 37.90
C ASN A 52 -24.88 -3.20 36.82
N PRO A 53 -25.70 -3.17 35.76
CA PRO A 53 -25.70 -4.16 34.70
C PRO A 53 -24.42 -4.06 33.88
N ILE A 54 -23.77 -5.21 33.63
CA ILE A 54 -22.52 -5.28 32.87
C ILE A 54 -22.83 -5.13 31.39
N PRO A 55 -22.31 -4.07 30.70
CA PRO A 55 -22.44 -3.93 29.25
C PRO A 55 -21.85 -5.16 28.54
N MET A 56 -22.58 -5.67 27.57
CA MET A 56 -22.07 -6.78 26.72
C MET A 56 -22.60 -6.67 25.29
N CYS A 57 -21.80 -7.16 24.36
CA CYS A 57 -22.22 -7.47 23.00
C CYS A 57 -21.58 -8.78 22.57
N GLY A 58 -22.03 -9.36 21.46
CA GLY A 58 -21.49 -10.63 21.01
C GLY A 58 -21.69 -10.85 19.52
N VAL A 59 -20.81 -11.66 18.95
CA VAL A 59 -20.82 -12.06 17.54
C VAL A 59 -20.78 -13.58 17.42
N PRO A 60 -21.47 -14.18 16.43
CA PRO A 60 -21.43 -15.61 16.20
C PRO A 60 -20.02 -16.06 15.83
N HIS A 61 -19.55 -17.16 16.43
CA HIS A 61 -18.23 -17.73 16.13
C HIS A 61 -18.02 -18.00 14.64
N LYS A 62 -19.02 -18.54 13.94
CA LYS A 62 -18.92 -18.88 12.51
C LYS A 62 -18.78 -17.65 11.59
N ALA A 63 -19.19 -16.47 12.06
CA ALA A 63 -19.14 -15.22 11.28
C ALA A 63 -18.09 -14.22 11.79
N VAL A 64 -17.25 -14.62 12.75
CA VAL A 64 -16.34 -13.74 13.47
C VAL A 64 -15.35 -13.00 12.60
N GLN A 65 -14.87 -13.62 11.51
CA GLN A 65 -13.87 -13.04 10.61
C GLN A 65 -14.30 -11.68 10.04
N GLY A 66 -15.54 -11.56 9.54
CA GLY A 66 -16.04 -10.30 9.01
C GLY A 66 -16.18 -9.18 10.05
N TYR A 67 -16.36 -9.53 11.33
CA TYR A 67 -16.37 -8.55 12.43
C TYR A 67 -14.96 -8.13 12.81
N ILE A 68 -14.02 -9.09 12.87
CA ILE A 68 -12.60 -8.81 13.11
C ILE A 68 -12.06 -7.87 12.02
N ALA A 69 -12.35 -8.14 10.74
CA ALA A 69 -11.92 -7.29 9.63
C ALA A 69 -12.28 -5.82 9.86
N ARG A 70 -13.55 -5.54 10.20
CA ARG A 70 -14.03 -4.18 10.43
C ARG A 70 -13.36 -3.47 11.60
N LEU A 71 -13.01 -4.20 12.66
CA LEU A 71 -12.27 -3.62 13.78
C LEU A 71 -10.81 -3.33 13.40
N ILE A 72 -10.17 -4.26 12.72
CA ILE A 72 -8.78 -4.11 12.27
C ILE A 72 -8.64 -2.94 11.28
N ASP A 73 -9.58 -2.79 10.34
CA ASP A 73 -9.58 -1.67 9.39
C ASP A 73 -9.73 -0.30 10.07
N GLN A 74 -10.36 -0.28 11.26
CA GLN A 74 -10.45 0.91 12.11
C GLN A 74 -9.24 1.08 13.07
N GLY A 75 -8.22 0.22 12.95
CA GLY A 75 -6.99 0.29 13.74
C GLY A 75 -7.04 -0.38 15.10
N TYR A 76 -8.15 -1.06 15.47
CA TYR A 76 -8.24 -1.79 16.73
C TYR A 76 -7.46 -3.10 16.69
N LYS A 77 -6.96 -3.54 17.85
CA LYS A 77 -6.38 -4.86 18.06
C LYS A 77 -7.43 -5.78 18.68
N VAL A 78 -7.44 -7.05 18.29
CA VAL A 78 -8.41 -8.05 18.77
C VAL A 78 -7.69 -9.23 19.38
N ALA A 79 -7.95 -9.54 20.65
CA ALA A 79 -7.46 -10.74 21.32
C ALA A 79 -8.52 -11.86 21.26
N ILE A 80 -8.18 -12.97 20.62
CA ILE A 80 -9.06 -14.16 20.53
C ILE A 80 -8.82 -15.06 21.73
N CYS A 81 -9.82 -15.21 22.56
CA CYS A 81 -9.78 -16.05 23.76
C CYS A 81 -10.68 -17.27 23.58
N ASP A 82 -10.05 -18.43 23.40
CA ASP A 82 -10.74 -19.71 23.20
C ASP A 82 -10.68 -20.63 24.42
N GLN A 83 -11.52 -21.65 24.40
CA GLN A 83 -11.52 -22.73 25.38
C GLN A 83 -10.36 -23.68 25.09
N VAL A 84 -9.42 -23.82 26.02
CA VAL A 84 -8.22 -24.65 25.86
C VAL A 84 -8.35 -25.99 26.60
N GLU A 85 -9.49 -26.23 27.23
CA GLU A 85 -9.82 -27.44 27.97
C GLU A 85 -11.12 -28.05 27.45
N ASP A 86 -11.19 -29.38 27.40
CA ASP A 86 -12.42 -30.06 27.00
C ASP A 86 -13.54 -29.80 28.01
N PRO A 87 -14.67 -29.23 27.59
CA PRO A 87 -15.81 -29.01 28.48
C PRO A 87 -16.31 -30.24 29.21
N ALA A 88 -16.14 -31.44 28.63
CA ALA A 88 -16.55 -32.71 29.22
C ALA A 88 -15.64 -33.19 30.38
N LEU A 89 -14.39 -32.69 30.41
CA LEU A 89 -13.38 -33.05 31.42
C LEU A 89 -13.21 -31.96 32.49
N ALA A 90 -13.76 -30.78 32.28
CA ALA A 90 -13.58 -29.63 33.16
C ALA A 90 -14.31 -29.79 34.50
N LYS A 91 -13.59 -29.74 35.61
CA LYS A 91 -14.14 -29.67 36.97
C LYS A 91 -14.47 -28.22 37.35
N GLY A 92 -15.51 -27.65 36.74
CA GLY A 92 -15.93 -26.26 36.99
C GLY A 92 -15.99 -25.38 35.73
N LEU A 93 -15.43 -24.16 35.80
CA LEU A 93 -15.36 -23.26 34.64
C LEU A 93 -14.24 -23.75 33.69
N VAL A 94 -14.59 -23.98 32.43
CA VAL A 94 -13.64 -24.35 31.38
C VAL A 94 -12.54 -23.30 31.30
N LYS A 95 -11.28 -23.74 31.27
CA LYS A 95 -10.11 -22.86 31.12
C LYS A 95 -10.12 -22.21 29.75
N ARG A 96 -9.90 -20.86 29.72
CA ARG A 96 -9.79 -20.07 28.53
C ARG A 96 -8.49 -19.30 28.53
N GLU A 97 -7.87 -19.23 27.38
CA GLU A 97 -6.61 -18.47 27.18
C GLU A 97 -6.68 -17.71 25.86
N VAL A 98 -5.91 -16.62 25.77
CA VAL A 98 -5.73 -15.93 24.50
C VAL A 98 -4.85 -16.80 23.62
N VAL A 99 -5.42 -17.30 22.54
CA VAL A 99 -4.74 -18.15 21.56
C VAL A 99 -4.05 -17.34 20.48
N ARG A 100 -4.52 -16.13 20.23
CA ARG A 100 -3.96 -15.21 19.22
C ARG A 100 -4.39 -13.77 19.48
N VAL A 101 -3.50 -12.82 19.18
CA VAL A 101 -3.83 -11.40 19.07
C VAL A 101 -3.70 -11.00 17.59
N ILE A 102 -4.77 -10.44 17.03
CA ILE A 102 -4.82 -9.97 15.65
C ILE A 102 -4.65 -8.45 15.70
N THR A 103 -3.67 -7.94 14.98
CA THR A 103 -3.39 -6.52 14.85
C THR A 103 -3.34 -6.13 13.37
N PRO A 104 -3.43 -4.85 12.99
CA PRO A 104 -3.39 -4.44 11.59
C PRO A 104 -2.18 -4.95 10.80
N GLY A 105 -1.02 -5.10 11.46
CA GLY A 105 0.20 -5.64 10.84
C GLY A 105 0.32 -7.17 10.89
N MET A 106 -0.52 -7.87 11.70
CA MET A 106 -0.40 -9.31 11.98
C MET A 106 -1.60 -10.12 11.48
N ILE A 107 -2.03 -9.88 10.26
CA ILE A 107 -3.13 -10.59 9.60
C ILE A 107 -2.57 -11.75 8.77
N LEU A 108 -3.15 -12.95 8.93
CA LEU A 108 -2.83 -14.15 8.16
C LEU A 108 -4.00 -14.64 7.29
N ASP A 109 -5.22 -14.24 7.64
CA ASP A 109 -6.41 -14.69 6.94
C ASP A 109 -6.52 -13.96 5.59
N ASN A 110 -6.50 -14.71 4.49
CA ASN A 110 -6.56 -14.17 3.14
C ASN A 110 -7.83 -13.34 2.87
N GLU A 111 -8.93 -13.65 3.55
CA GLU A 111 -10.20 -12.91 3.41
C GLU A 111 -10.11 -11.48 3.96
N LEU A 112 -9.12 -11.20 4.82
CA LEU A 112 -8.87 -9.90 5.44
C LEU A 112 -7.77 -9.09 4.72
N LEU A 113 -7.09 -9.68 3.75
CA LEU A 113 -5.96 -9.09 3.05
C LEU A 113 -6.32 -8.75 1.61
N ASP A 114 -5.84 -7.60 1.12
CA ASP A 114 -5.79 -7.35 -0.33
C ASP A 114 -4.82 -8.36 -0.96
N GLU A 115 -5.29 -9.10 -1.96
CA GLU A 115 -4.53 -10.16 -2.62
C GLU A 115 -3.19 -9.68 -3.20
N LYS A 116 -3.20 -8.51 -3.83
CA LYS A 116 -2.05 -7.90 -4.49
C LYS A 116 -1.31 -6.87 -3.65
N SER A 117 -1.55 -6.80 -2.34
CA SER A 117 -0.86 -5.88 -1.42
C SER A 117 -0.17 -6.63 -0.30
N ASP A 118 1.02 -6.15 0.07
CA ASP A 118 1.74 -6.61 1.24
C ASP A 118 1.11 -6.05 2.53
N ASN A 119 1.29 -6.73 3.66
CA ASN A 119 0.78 -6.33 4.97
C ASN A 119 1.93 -6.22 5.97
N TYR A 120 2.67 -5.10 5.89
CA TYR A 120 3.87 -4.92 6.69
C TYR A 120 3.59 -4.42 8.10
N VAL A 121 4.29 -5.03 9.07
CA VAL A 121 4.62 -4.42 10.36
C VAL A 121 6.06 -3.96 10.31
N LEU A 122 6.33 -2.77 10.83
CA LEU A 122 7.63 -2.13 10.78
C LEU A 122 8.11 -1.82 12.20
N ALA A 123 9.37 -2.09 12.51
CA ALA A 123 10.01 -1.67 13.75
C ALA A 123 11.16 -0.73 13.45
N LEU A 124 11.35 0.24 14.34
CA LEU A 124 12.44 1.19 14.30
C LEU A 124 13.22 1.14 15.61
N ALA A 125 14.53 1.20 15.51
CA ALA A 125 15.43 1.24 16.65
C ALA A 125 16.55 2.22 16.40
N ARG A 126 17.15 2.70 17.49
CA ARG A 126 18.33 3.55 17.45
C ARG A 126 19.48 2.88 18.19
N ASN A 127 20.69 3.02 17.67
CA ASN A 127 21.92 2.70 18.37
C ASN A 127 22.91 3.83 18.16
N ASP A 128 23.13 4.64 19.19
CA ASP A 128 23.90 5.88 19.13
C ASP A 128 23.39 6.81 18.02
N ASP A 129 24.20 7.07 16.98
CA ASP A 129 23.84 7.90 15.83
C ASP A 129 23.38 7.08 14.61
N THR A 130 23.10 5.80 14.81
CA THR A 130 22.60 4.91 13.73
C THR A 130 21.13 4.56 13.96
N PHE A 131 20.33 4.64 12.91
CA PHE A 131 18.92 4.33 12.92
C PHE A 131 18.67 3.06 12.12
N GLY A 132 18.09 2.06 12.78
CA GLY A 132 17.75 0.78 12.19
C GLY A 132 16.27 0.68 11.90
N LEU A 133 15.97 0.10 10.76
CA LEU A 133 14.62 -0.19 10.29
C LEU A 133 14.53 -1.65 9.92
N SER A 134 13.50 -2.32 10.40
CA SER A 134 13.15 -3.66 9.95
C SER A 134 11.65 -3.77 9.73
N TYR A 135 11.24 -4.52 8.71
CA TYR A 135 9.83 -4.78 8.43
C TYR A 135 9.57 -6.21 8.01
N LEU A 136 8.37 -6.67 8.29
CA LEU A 136 7.95 -8.03 8.07
C LEU A 136 6.51 -8.10 7.60
N ASP A 137 6.22 -8.99 6.64
CA ASP A 137 4.89 -9.46 6.31
C ASP A 137 4.74 -10.92 6.73
N ILE A 138 3.98 -11.16 7.80
CA ILE A 138 3.77 -12.51 8.34
C ILE A 138 3.02 -13.42 7.37
N SER A 139 2.20 -12.84 6.48
CA SER A 139 1.40 -13.61 5.52
C SER A 139 2.23 -14.20 4.39
N THR A 140 3.33 -13.56 4.02
CA THR A 140 4.23 -14.01 2.94
C THR A 140 5.57 -14.53 3.43
N GLY A 141 5.96 -14.17 4.65
CA GLY A 141 7.28 -14.46 5.22
C GLY A 141 8.37 -13.48 4.77
N ALA A 142 8.02 -12.40 4.07
CA ALA A 142 8.98 -11.36 3.69
C ALA A 142 9.50 -10.64 4.94
N PHE A 143 10.80 -10.70 5.19
CA PHE A 143 11.46 -10.10 6.34
C PHE A 143 12.72 -9.36 5.89
N ARG A 144 12.80 -8.05 6.15
CA ARG A 144 13.89 -7.20 5.67
C ARG A 144 14.44 -6.29 6.74
N VAL A 145 15.72 -5.92 6.59
CA VAL A 145 16.41 -5.05 7.52
C VAL A 145 17.37 -4.10 6.79
N THR A 146 17.47 -2.87 7.30
CA THR A 146 18.42 -1.87 6.86
C THR A 146 18.80 -0.96 8.03
N GLU A 147 19.89 -0.19 7.91
CA GLU A 147 20.21 0.90 8.82
C GLU A 147 20.87 2.06 8.07
N SER A 148 20.81 3.25 8.67
CA SER A 148 21.41 4.48 8.15
C SER A 148 21.82 5.41 9.28
N HIS A 149 22.84 6.24 9.05
CA HIS A 149 23.16 7.36 9.90
C HIS A 149 22.27 8.58 9.64
N ASP A 150 21.61 8.63 8.49
CA ASP A 150 20.68 9.69 8.14
C ASP A 150 19.26 9.32 8.53
N MET A 151 18.73 10.03 9.54
CA MET A 151 17.36 9.84 10.02
C MET A 151 16.29 10.12 8.96
N ASN A 152 16.52 11.12 8.10
CA ASN A 152 15.55 11.47 7.07
C ASN A 152 15.40 10.33 6.06
N SER A 153 16.51 9.69 5.69
CA SER A 153 16.47 8.50 4.81
C SER A 153 15.66 7.35 5.42
N ILE A 154 15.70 7.17 6.75
CA ILE A 154 14.90 6.15 7.45
C ILE A 154 13.41 6.54 7.51
N VAL A 155 13.11 7.84 7.71
CA VAL A 155 11.72 8.34 7.64
C VAL A 155 11.13 8.12 6.25
N ASP A 156 11.87 8.52 5.21
CA ASP A 156 11.47 8.34 3.81
C ASP A 156 11.24 6.85 3.49
N GLU A 157 12.12 5.98 3.98
CA GLU A 157 11.97 4.54 3.78
C GLU A 157 10.76 3.98 4.52
N ALA A 158 10.52 4.40 5.75
CA ALA A 158 9.37 3.98 6.51
C ALA A 158 8.04 4.42 5.85
N LEU A 159 7.98 5.65 5.33
CA LEU A 159 6.85 6.14 4.52
C LEU A 159 6.71 5.35 3.21
N ARG A 160 7.83 5.07 2.53
CA ARG A 160 7.88 4.27 1.31
C ARG A 160 7.35 2.85 1.52
N ILE A 161 7.70 2.18 2.62
CA ILE A 161 7.16 0.86 2.98
C ILE A 161 5.65 0.94 3.19
N SER A 162 5.16 2.05 3.76
CA SER A 162 3.74 2.26 4.07
C SER A 162 3.15 1.13 4.94
N PRO A 163 3.72 0.90 6.15
CA PRO A 163 3.31 -0.21 7.00
C PRO A 163 1.87 -0.06 7.51
N ARG A 164 1.26 -1.16 7.86
CA ARG A 164 -0.05 -1.19 8.53
C ARG A 164 0.06 -0.97 10.04
N GLU A 165 1.23 -1.20 10.59
CA GLU A 165 1.50 -1.05 12.01
C GLU A 165 2.98 -0.72 12.23
N VAL A 166 3.27 0.17 13.19
CA VAL A 166 4.63 0.58 13.55
C VAL A 166 4.92 0.18 15.00
N LEU A 167 6.10 -0.39 15.23
CA LEU A 167 6.58 -0.87 16.51
C LEU A 167 7.72 0.01 17.01
N LEU A 168 7.58 0.58 18.19
CA LEU A 168 8.58 1.45 18.81
C LEU A 168 8.83 1.03 20.26
N SER A 169 9.99 1.42 20.80
CA SER A 169 10.27 1.26 22.23
C SER A 169 9.53 2.31 23.06
N GLU A 170 9.26 2.00 24.34
CA GLU A 170 8.60 2.94 25.26
C GLU A 170 9.37 4.27 25.38
N SER A 171 10.70 4.23 25.42
CA SER A 171 11.55 5.43 25.48
C SER A 171 11.43 6.32 24.23
N SER A 172 11.02 5.77 23.08
CA SER A 172 10.82 6.53 21.84
C SER A 172 9.71 7.59 21.94
N LYS A 173 8.78 7.47 22.89
CA LYS A 173 7.70 8.45 23.11
C LYS A 173 8.23 9.85 23.44
N SER A 174 9.33 9.93 24.17
CA SER A 174 9.95 11.18 24.61
C SER A 174 11.22 11.54 23.82
N ASP A 175 11.66 10.70 22.90
CA ASP A 175 12.85 10.93 22.10
C ASP A 175 12.55 11.87 20.92
N ARG A 176 13.22 13.01 20.89
CA ARG A 176 13.09 14.01 19.81
C ARG A 176 13.33 13.42 18.42
N PHE A 177 14.20 12.43 18.29
CA PHE A 177 14.51 11.81 17.00
C PHE A 177 13.31 11.03 16.44
N PHE A 178 12.53 10.37 17.29
CA PHE A 178 11.35 9.64 16.84
C PHE A 178 10.13 10.55 16.64
N SER A 179 10.17 11.81 17.07
CA SER A 179 9.06 12.75 16.87
C SER A 179 8.70 12.97 15.38
N LEU A 180 9.70 12.95 14.50
CA LEU A 180 9.50 13.05 13.05
C LEU A 180 8.68 11.87 12.52
N ILE A 181 9.01 10.64 12.95
CA ILE A 181 8.28 9.42 12.55
C ILE A 181 6.88 9.39 13.15
N LEU A 182 6.74 9.74 14.44
CA LEU A 182 5.45 9.81 15.10
C LEU A 182 4.49 10.77 14.37
N ASN A 183 5.00 11.92 13.93
CA ASN A 183 4.22 12.89 13.17
C ASN A 183 3.92 12.41 11.74
N ALA A 184 4.90 11.84 11.05
CA ALA A 184 4.77 11.37 9.67
C ALA A 184 3.83 10.16 9.55
N MET A 185 3.68 9.37 10.62
CA MET A 185 2.87 8.15 10.68
C MET A 185 1.73 8.24 11.69
N ALA A 186 1.27 9.44 12.04
CA ALA A 186 0.18 9.65 13.00
C ALA A 186 -1.16 9.00 12.60
N ASP A 187 -1.33 8.70 11.32
CA ASP A 187 -2.49 7.98 10.76
C ASP A 187 -2.38 6.45 10.90
N ARG A 188 -1.27 5.92 11.42
CA ARG A 188 -0.99 4.49 11.57
C ARG A 188 -1.06 4.05 13.02
N PRO A 189 -1.53 2.82 13.30
CA PRO A 189 -1.42 2.24 14.64
C PRO A 189 0.06 2.12 15.05
N ILE A 190 0.40 2.76 16.17
CA ILE A 190 1.75 2.68 16.76
C ILE A 190 1.65 1.84 18.02
N THR A 191 2.45 0.78 18.09
CA THR A 191 2.56 -0.11 19.25
C THR A 191 3.88 0.13 19.96
N PHE A 192 3.78 0.46 21.25
CA PHE A 192 4.96 0.61 22.10
C PHE A 192 5.21 -0.65 22.90
N ILE A 193 6.44 -1.12 22.90
CA ILE A 193 6.88 -2.27 23.70
C ILE A 193 8.10 -1.89 24.56
N SER A 194 8.37 -2.70 25.59
CA SER A 194 9.47 -2.45 26.53
C SER A 194 10.82 -2.26 25.82
N ASP A 195 11.61 -1.31 26.30
CA ASP A 195 12.96 -1.03 25.79
C ASP A 195 13.88 -2.26 25.85
N SER A 196 13.64 -3.16 26.82
CA SER A 196 14.39 -4.42 26.96
C SER A 196 14.27 -5.30 25.72
N GLU A 197 13.20 -5.19 24.94
CA GLU A 197 12.95 -6.02 23.77
C GLU A 197 13.68 -5.49 22.52
N PHE A 198 14.11 -4.22 22.56
CA PHE A 198 15.01 -3.60 21.58
C PHE A 198 16.50 -3.73 21.96
N ASN A 199 16.86 -4.63 22.85
CA ASN A 199 18.24 -4.90 23.20
C ASN A 199 18.96 -5.69 22.08
N PHE A 200 20.18 -5.29 21.71
CA PHE A 200 20.95 -5.94 20.64
C PHE A 200 21.21 -7.43 20.89
N SER A 201 21.72 -7.77 22.08
CA SER A 201 22.08 -9.16 22.41
C SER A 201 20.86 -10.08 22.38
N ARG A 202 19.73 -9.64 22.98
CA ARG A 202 18.47 -10.38 22.94
C ARG A 202 17.91 -10.48 21.51
N GLY A 203 17.99 -9.38 20.75
CA GLY A 203 17.54 -9.37 19.35
C GLY A 203 18.32 -10.35 18.49
N ARG A 204 19.64 -10.34 18.63
CA ARG A 204 20.54 -11.27 17.94
C ARG A 204 20.25 -12.72 18.31
N GLU A 205 20.12 -13.03 19.60
CA GLU A 205 19.78 -14.37 20.09
C GLU A 205 18.48 -14.87 19.48
N ARG A 206 17.41 -14.08 19.51
CA ARG A 206 16.12 -14.42 18.92
C ARG A 206 16.19 -14.71 17.42
N LEU A 207 16.95 -13.91 16.67
CA LEU A 207 17.14 -14.10 15.23
C LEU A 207 17.93 -15.39 14.93
N VAL A 208 18.99 -15.64 15.69
CA VAL A 208 19.80 -16.86 15.59
C VAL A 208 18.96 -18.11 15.91
N ASP A 209 18.15 -18.07 16.97
CA ASP A 209 17.22 -19.15 17.33
C ASP A 209 16.12 -19.34 16.28
N GLN A 210 15.56 -18.24 15.76
CA GLN A 210 14.52 -18.29 14.75
C GLN A 210 15.01 -18.95 13.46
N PHE A 211 16.19 -18.57 12.98
CA PHE A 211 16.77 -19.08 11.73
C PHE A 211 17.59 -20.35 11.91
N LYS A 212 17.80 -20.80 13.15
CA LYS A 212 18.61 -21.98 13.52
C LYS A 212 20.01 -21.91 12.91
N THR A 213 20.66 -20.77 13.06
CA THR A 213 22.01 -20.48 12.57
C THR A 213 22.95 -20.17 13.73
N LEU A 214 24.26 -20.18 13.49
CA LEU A 214 25.27 -19.80 14.48
C LEU A 214 25.56 -18.29 14.50
N SER A 215 25.36 -17.61 13.35
CA SER A 215 25.60 -16.16 13.22
C SER A 215 24.64 -15.58 12.19
N LEU A 216 24.53 -14.24 12.16
CA LEU A 216 23.73 -13.52 11.17
C LEU A 216 24.56 -13.05 9.95
N GLU A 217 25.83 -13.47 9.87
CA GLU A 217 26.73 -13.09 8.76
C GLU A 217 26.19 -13.54 7.40
N GLY A 218 25.65 -14.77 7.31
CA GLY A 218 25.05 -15.30 6.09
C GLY A 218 23.86 -14.49 5.57
N PHE A 219 23.22 -13.69 6.42
CA PHE A 219 22.15 -12.76 6.06
C PHE A 219 22.66 -11.32 5.83
N GLY A 220 23.96 -11.06 6.08
CA GLY A 220 24.57 -9.74 5.92
C GLY A 220 24.21 -8.70 6.98
N CYS A 221 23.54 -9.09 8.08
CA CYS A 221 23.07 -8.15 9.10
C CYS A 221 23.77 -8.23 10.45
N GLU A 222 24.80 -9.08 10.63
CA GLU A 222 25.50 -9.25 11.89
C GLU A 222 26.07 -7.90 12.44
N HIS A 223 26.51 -7.02 11.55
CA HIS A 223 27.10 -5.72 11.88
C HIS A 223 26.08 -4.59 12.07
N LEU A 224 24.80 -4.79 11.65
CA LEU A 224 23.74 -3.79 11.71
C LEU A 224 23.14 -3.71 13.12
N LYS A 225 23.80 -2.98 14.02
CA LYS A 225 23.40 -2.95 15.43
C LYS A 225 21.98 -2.43 15.65
N ALA A 226 21.64 -1.32 15.03
CA ALA A 226 20.30 -0.75 15.12
C ALA A 226 19.28 -1.60 14.35
N GLY A 227 19.66 -2.13 13.19
CA GLY A 227 18.82 -3.02 12.38
C GLY A 227 18.45 -4.32 13.12
N VAL A 228 19.43 -4.98 13.77
CA VAL A 228 19.21 -6.20 14.57
C VAL A 228 18.32 -5.94 15.79
N ARG A 229 18.42 -4.78 16.43
CA ARG A 229 17.50 -4.37 17.52
C ARG A 229 16.06 -4.30 17.03
N ALA A 230 15.84 -3.64 15.89
CA ALA A 230 14.51 -3.55 15.27
C ALA A 230 13.97 -4.92 14.84
N ALA A 231 14.79 -5.73 14.19
CA ALA A 231 14.41 -7.07 13.72
C ALA A 231 14.09 -8.02 14.89
N GLY A 232 14.90 -7.98 15.96
CA GLY A 232 14.69 -8.77 17.18
C GLY A 232 13.39 -8.39 17.90
N ALA A 233 13.03 -7.12 17.92
CA ALA A 233 11.78 -6.63 18.48
C ALA A 233 10.56 -7.13 17.68
N LEU A 234 10.66 -7.22 16.32
CA LEU A 234 9.62 -7.81 15.48
C LEU A 234 9.42 -9.30 15.80
N ILE A 235 10.48 -10.09 15.91
CA ILE A 235 10.37 -11.53 16.26
C ILE A 235 9.71 -11.69 17.62
N PHE A 236 10.08 -10.87 18.62
CA PHE A 236 9.40 -10.86 19.91
C PHE A 236 7.89 -10.59 19.75
N TYR A 237 7.56 -9.51 19.05
CA TYR A 237 6.16 -9.11 18.86
C TYR A 237 5.31 -10.16 18.17
N ILE A 238 5.87 -10.85 17.17
CA ILE A 238 5.20 -11.96 16.50
C ILE A 238 4.96 -13.12 17.49
N SER A 239 5.96 -13.49 18.27
CA SER A 239 5.83 -14.60 19.22
C SER A 239 4.76 -14.32 20.28
N GLU A 240 4.68 -13.07 20.75
CA GLU A 240 3.67 -12.65 21.73
C GLU A 240 2.26 -12.56 21.15
N THR A 241 2.13 -12.11 19.88
CA THR A 241 0.82 -11.97 19.25
C THR A 241 0.27 -13.28 18.70
N GLN A 242 1.11 -14.11 18.09
CA GLN A 242 0.67 -15.36 17.47
C GLN A 242 0.68 -16.54 18.42
N LYS A 243 1.39 -16.46 19.56
CA LYS A 243 1.53 -17.54 20.56
C LYS A 243 2.00 -18.89 19.98
N GLN A 244 2.61 -18.85 18.80
CA GLN A 244 3.08 -20.02 18.05
C GLN A 244 4.46 -19.76 17.43
N LYS A 245 5.19 -20.82 17.11
CA LYS A 245 6.48 -20.72 16.41
C LYS A 245 6.26 -20.38 14.93
N THR A 246 6.96 -19.38 14.46
CA THR A 246 6.89 -18.85 13.08
C THR A 246 7.85 -19.61 12.15
N LYS A 247 7.62 -20.89 11.93
CA LYS A 247 8.50 -21.80 11.17
C LYS A 247 8.71 -21.37 9.69
N HIS A 248 7.85 -20.52 9.16
CA HIS A 248 7.94 -20.03 7.77
C HIS A 248 8.92 -18.87 7.60
N LEU A 249 9.30 -18.20 8.68
CA LEU A 249 10.34 -17.18 8.65
C LEU A 249 11.70 -17.86 8.67
N SER A 250 12.26 -18.09 7.49
CA SER A 250 13.49 -18.85 7.30
C SER A 250 14.75 -17.98 7.15
N GLY A 251 14.61 -16.65 7.05
CA GLY A 251 15.72 -15.72 6.88
C GLY A 251 15.29 -14.27 6.92
N ILE A 252 16.27 -13.39 6.85
CA ILE A 252 16.11 -11.95 6.78
C ILE A 252 16.97 -11.41 5.62
N GLU A 253 16.40 -10.53 4.82
CA GLU A 253 17.10 -9.90 3.69
C GLU A 253 17.65 -8.53 4.12
N THR A 254 18.96 -8.38 4.06
CA THR A 254 19.63 -7.09 4.27
C THR A 254 19.65 -6.31 2.95
N TYR A 255 19.29 -5.03 2.99
CA TYR A 255 19.30 -4.17 1.80
C TYR A 255 19.86 -2.79 2.12
N SER A 256 20.42 -2.13 1.09
CA SER A 256 20.91 -0.76 1.17
C SER A 256 19.90 0.20 0.54
N LEU A 257 19.65 1.33 1.21
CA LEU A 257 18.78 2.39 0.68
C LEU A 257 19.32 2.97 -0.63
N SER A 258 20.66 3.01 -0.77
CA SER A 258 21.33 3.52 -1.97
C SER A 258 21.24 2.60 -3.20
N SER A 259 20.73 1.38 -3.05
CA SER A 259 20.56 0.43 -4.18
C SER A 259 19.35 0.74 -5.06
N TYR A 260 18.49 1.67 -4.64
CA TYR A 260 17.24 1.98 -5.31
C TYR A 260 17.07 3.46 -5.56
N LEU A 261 16.43 3.78 -6.69
CA LEU A 261 15.90 5.13 -6.95
C LEU A 261 14.89 5.51 -5.86
N ILE A 262 15.07 6.68 -5.27
CA ILE A 262 14.19 7.22 -4.24
C ILE A 262 13.18 8.17 -4.89
N VAL A 263 11.90 7.89 -4.67
CA VAL A 263 10.80 8.82 -4.94
C VAL A 263 10.16 9.09 -3.59
N ASP A 264 10.25 10.33 -3.09
CA ASP A 264 9.65 10.69 -1.81
C ASP A 264 8.12 10.57 -1.85
N ASP A 265 7.47 10.53 -0.69
CA ASP A 265 6.01 10.33 -0.61
C ASP A 265 5.23 11.42 -1.33
N ILE A 266 5.71 12.66 -1.28
CA ILE A 266 5.13 13.81 -1.97
C ILE A 266 5.19 13.58 -3.48
N SER A 267 6.36 13.24 -4.01
CA SER A 267 6.57 12.96 -5.43
C SER A 267 5.80 11.72 -5.89
N PHE A 268 5.75 10.68 -5.06
CA PHE A 268 5.00 9.46 -5.34
C PHE A 268 3.49 9.74 -5.50
N ARG A 269 2.96 10.63 -4.66
CA ARG A 269 1.57 11.11 -4.74
C ARG A 269 1.36 12.05 -5.93
N ASN A 270 2.24 13.04 -6.13
CA ASN A 270 2.13 14.02 -7.20
C ASN A 270 2.19 13.38 -8.60
N LEU A 271 2.94 12.29 -8.76
CA LEU A 271 3.01 11.49 -9.99
C LEU A 271 1.84 10.51 -10.15
N GLU A 272 0.93 10.45 -9.18
CA GLU A 272 -0.22 9.52 -9.17
C GLU A 272 0.19 8.08 -9.48
N ILE A 273 1.22 7.57 -8.80
CA ILE A 273 1.77 6.25 -9.09
C ILE A 273 0.81 5.14 -8.69
N ASN A 274 0.25 5.17 -7.46
CA ASN A 274 -0.62 4.12 -6.91
C ASN A 274 -2.09 4.53 -6.82
N LYS A 275 -2.35 5.79 -6.49
CA LYS A 275 -3.71 6.32 -6.25
C LYS A 275 -3.87 7.65 -6.96
N SER A 276 -5.02 7.85 -7.58
CA SER A 276 -5.40 9.14 -8.14
C SER A 276 -5.68 10.15 -7.03
N ILE A 277 -5.16 11.36 -7.18
CA ILE A 277 -5.37 12.46 -6.23
C ILE A 277 -6.86 12.83 -6.17
N LEU A 278 -7.55 12.82 -7.31
CA LEU A 278 -8.95 13.24 -7.40
C LEU A 278 -9.93 12.20 -6.85
N THR A 279 -9.73 10.94 -7.17
CA THR A 279 -10.71 9.88 -6.88
C THR A 279 -10.30 8.92 -5.78
N GLY A 280 -9.01 8.95 -5.37
CA GLY A 280 -8.43 7.96 -4.46
C GLY A 280 -8.35 6.55 -5.05
N SER A 281 -8.85 6.35 -6.27
CA SER A 281 -8.90 5.05 -6.95
C SER A 281 -7.58 4.73 -7.64
N ARG A 282 -7.43 3.47 -8.06
CA ARG A 282 -6.32 2.99 -8.87
C ARG A 282 -6.44 3.38 -10.35
N GLN A 283 -7.66 3.67 -10.81
CA GLN A 283 -7.89 4.10 -12.19
C GLN A 283 -7.24 5.48 -12.43
N GLY A 284 -6.57 5.64 -13.58
CA GLY A 284 -5.86 6.88 -13.89
C GLY A 284 -4.49 7.00 -13.22
N THR A 285 -3.90 5.90 -12.76
CA THR A 285 -2.57 5.85 -12.14
C THR A 285 -1.59 5.01 -12.95
N LEU A 286 -0.28 5.18 -12.71
CA LEU A 286 0.74 4.33 -13.33
C LEU A 286 0.50 2.85 -13.04
N LEU A 287 0.27 2.49 -11.77
CA LEU A 287 -0.02 1.11 -11.37
C LEU A 287 -1.29 0.57 -12.05
N GLY A 288 -2.31 1.41 -12.27
CA GLY A 288 -3.53 1.03 -12.98
C GLY A 288 -3.27 0.62 -14.44
N ILE A 289 -2.30 1.25 -15.09
CA ILE A 289 -1.87 0.89 -16.46
C ILE A 289 -0.94 -0.32 -16.47
N MET A 290 0.03 -0.35 -15.54
CA MET A 290 1.11 -1.33 -15.54
C MET A 290 0.70 -2.70 -15.02
N ASP A 291 -0.30 -2.81 -14.11
CA ASP A 291 -0.65 -4.11 -13.53
C ASP A 291 -1.66 -4.88 -14.39
N ARG A 292 -1.13 -5.83 -15.11
CA ARG A 292 -1.83 -6.89 -15.84
C ARG A 292 -1.42 -8.29 -15.33
N THR A 293 -0.82 -8.36 -14.12
CA THR A 293 -0.42 -9.62 -13.51
C THR A 293 -1.61 -10.54 -13.29
N VAL A 294 -1.38 -11.84 -13.44
CA VAL A 294 -2.43 -12.87 -13.31
C VAL A 294 -2.39 -13.59 -11.96
N THR A 295 -1.29 -13.44 -11.21
CA THR A 295 -1.15 -14.00 -9.85
C THR A 295 -1.09 -12.89 -8.80
N ALA A 296 -1.53 -13.18 -7.59
CA ALA A 296 -1.42 -12.28 -6.45
C ALA A 296 0.05 -11.94 -6.13
N MET A 297 0.91 -12.96 -6.14
CA MET A 297 2.36 -12.86 -5.91
C MET A 297 3.03 -11.93 -6.93
N GLY A 298 2.70 -12.10 -8.22
CA GLY A 298 3.20 -11.23 -9.30
C GLY A 298 2.75 -9.77 -9.11
N GLY A 299 1.51 -9.56 -8.66
CA GLY A 299 0.98 -8.22 -8.37
C GLY A 299 1.70 -7.52 -7.22
N ARG A 300 2.03 -8.24 -6.13
CA ARG A 300 2.86 -7.72 -5.03
C ARG A 300 4.26 -7.38 -5.52
N LEU A 301 4.89 -8.27 -6.28
CA LEU A 301 6.22 -8.04 -6.81
C LEU A 301 6.27 -6.84 -7.77
N LEU A 302 5.27 -6.65 -8.64
CA LEU A 302 5.20 -5.49 -9.53
C LEU A 302 5.09 -4.19 -8.75
N LYS A 303 4.24 -4.13 -7.70
CA LYS A 303 4.17 -2.98 -6.80
C LYS A 303 5.52 -2.69 -6.14
N ARG A 304 6.24 -3.74 -5.73
CA ARG A 304 7.60 -3.61 -5.19
C ARG A 304 8.58 -3.06 -6.23
N TRP A 305 8.55 -3.53 -7.48
CA TRP A 305 9.41 -3.00 -8.54
C TRP A 305 9.14 -1.53 -8.86
N ILE A 306 7.88 -1.10 -8.85
CA ILE A 306 7.50 0.32 -9.01
C ILE A 306 7.99 1.16 -7.82
N ARG A 307 7.93 0.62 -6.61
CA ARG A 307 8.33 1.31 -5.38
C ARG A 307 9.85 1.35 -5.18
N TYR A 308 10.56 0.35 -5.70
CA TYR A 308 11.99 0.14 -5.59
C TYR A 308 12.64 -0.04 -6.99
N PRO A 309 12.66 1.03 -7.83
CA PRO A 309 13.36 0.97 -9.11
C PRO A 309 14.87 0.83 -8.88
N LEU A 310 15.54 0.10 -9.75
CA LEU A 310 16.94 -0.29 -9.58
C LEU A 310 17.90 0.83 -9.94
N MET A 311 19.06 0.85 -9.25
CA MET A 311 20.21 1.70 -9.59
C MET A 311 21.30 0.95 -10.38
N ASN A 312 21.23 -0.38 -10.41
CA ASN A 312 22.19 -1.25 -11.04
C ASN A 312 21.81 -1.56 -12.49
N ILE A 313 22.57 -1.06 -13.46
CA ILE A 313 22.31 -1.25 -14.90
C ILE A 313 22.23 -2.74 -15.27
N PRO A 314 23.17 -3.61 -14.90
CA PRO A 314 23.08 -5.04 -15.18
C PRO A 314 21.77 -5.71 -14.72
N GLU A 315 21.25 -5.34 -13.55
CA GLU A 315 19.98 -5.87 -13.06
C GLU A 315 18.78 -5.35 -13.84
N ILE A 316 18.84 -4.09 -14.28
CA ILE A 316 17.81 -3.49 -15.14
C ILE A 316 17.80 -4.21 -16.49
N GLU A 317 18.97 -4.37 -17.12
CA GLU A 317 19.13 -5.05 -18.40
C GLU A 317 18.72 -6.53 -18.32
N PHE A 318 19.02 -7.21 -17.21
CA PHE A 318 18.53 -8.56 -16.95
C PHE A 318 17.01 -8.67 -17.08
N ARG A 319 16.26 -7.73 -16.50
CA ARG A 319 14.80 -7.67 -16.64
C ARG A 319 14.41 -7.33 -18.07
N GLN A 320 15.06 -6.34 -18.68
CA GLN A 320 14.74 -5.88 -20.04
C GLN A 320 14.95 -6.98 -21.09
N HIS A 321 16.01 -7.78 -21.01
CA HIS A 321 16.24 -8.92 -21.91
C HIS A 321 15.10 -9.95 -21.82
N ALA A 322 14.63 -10.25 -20.61
CA ALA A 322 13.49 -11.14 -20.43
C ALA A 322 12.19 -10.55 -21.01
N VAL A 323 11.96 -9.25 -20.79
CA VAL A 323 10.79 -8.54 -21.34
C VAL A 323 10.82 -8.54 -22.86
N GLU A 324 11.99 -8.29 -23.47
CA GLU A 324 12.18 -8.28 -24.94
C GLU A 324 11.86 -9.64 -25.54
N GLU A 325 12.42 -10.72 -25.00
CA GLU A 325 12.14 -12.07 -25.47
C GLU A 325 10.65 -12.44 -25.33
N ALA A 326 10.05 -12.12 -24.18
CA ALA A 326 8.64 -12.41 -23.94
C ALA A 326 7.71 -11.54 -24.80
N LYS A 327 8.10 -10.30 -25.13
CA LYS A 327 7.37 -9.43 -26.08
C LYS A 327 7.38 -10.04 -27.47
N ALA A 328 8.53 -10.55 -27.92
CA ALA A 328 8.67 -11.18 -29.23
C ALA A 328 7.92 -12.53 -29.34
N LYS A 329 7.91 -13.33 -28.27
CA LYS A 329 7.30 -14.67 -28.24
C LYS A 329 5.85 -14.65 -27.70
N VAL A 330 4.96 -13.95 -28.38
CA VAL A 330 3.56 -13.68 -27.94
C VAL A 330 2.80 -14.95 -27.59
N SER A 331 2.88 -16.01 -28.41
CA SER A 331 2.13 -17.26 -28.17
C SER A 331 2.58 -17.95 -26.88
N ILE A 332 3.90 -18.05 -26.65
CA ILE A 332 4.46 -18.66 -25.45
C ILE A 332 4.08 -17.84 -24.22
N ARG A 333 4.22 -16.50 -24.27
CA ARG A 333 3.81 -15.58 -23.21
C ARG A 333 2.35 -15.81 -22.82
N ARG A 334 1.42 -15.84 -23.77
CA ARG A 334 -0.02 -16.06 -23.52
C ARG A 334 -0.29 -17.41 -22.89
N ASN A 335 0.34 -18.47 -23.38
CA ASN A 335 0.15 -19.82 -22.85
C ASN A 335 0.65 -19.92 -21.40
N ILE A 336 1.82 -19.35 -21.08
CA ILE A 336 2.33 -19.34 -19.71
C ILE A 336 1.38 -18.54 -18.79
N ARG A 337 0.93 -17.36 -19.23
CA ARG A 337 0.00 -16.53 -18.45
C ARG A 337 -1.33 -17.25 -18.21
N GLU A 338 -1.82 -18.04 -19.15
CA GLU A 338 -3.03 -18.83 -18.95
C GLU A 338 -2.83 -19.94 -17.89
N LYS A 339 -1.69 -20.62 -17.92
CA LYS A 339 -1.34 -21.61 -16.89
C LYS A 339 -1.14 -20.97 -15.50
N LEU A 340 -0.56 -19.78 -15.44
CA LEU A 340 -0.38 -19.07 -14.18
C LEU A 340 -1.71 -18.71 -13.48
N LYS A 341 -2.83 -18.57 -14.21
CA LYS A 341 -4.15 -18.33 -13.62
C LYS A 341 -4.62 -19.47 -12.72
N SER A 342 -4.13 -20.69 -12.91
CA SER A 342 -4.45 -21.83 -12.06
C SER A 342 -3.54 -21.96 -10.82
N VAL A 343 -2.57 -21.09 -10.67
CA VAL A 343 -1.64 -21.05 -9.54
C VAL A 343 -2.22 -20.14 -8.46
N TYR A 344 -2.49 -20.70 -7.30
CA TYR A 344 -2.90 -19.97 -6.11
C TYR A 344 -1.72 -19.22 -5.47
N ASP A 345 -2.00 -18.40 -4.49
CA ASP A 345 -0.99 -17.66 -3.74
C ASP A 345 -0.14 -18.58 -2.85
N LEU A 346 0.92 -19.12 -3.44
CA LEU A 346 1.82 -20.07 -2.77
C LEU A 346 2.58 -19.43 -1.59
N GLU A 347 2.89 -18.12 -1.65
CA GLU A 347 3.54 -17.41 -0.54
C GLU A 347 2.64 -17.45 0.70
N ARG A 348 1.39 -17.02 0.55
CA ARG A 348 0.41 -16.98 1.66
C ARG A 348 -0.06 -18.38 2.08
N LEU A 349 -0.22 -19.30 1.15
CA LEU A 349 -0.57 -20.68 1.47
C LEU A 349 0.53 -21.34 2.31
N GLY A 350 1.79 -21.21 1.91
CA GLY A 350 2.93 -21.74 2.65
C GLY A 350 3.00 -21.20 4.07
N SER A 351 2.86 -19.89 4.24
CA SER A 351 2.84 -19.25 5.55
C SER A 351 1.68 -19.68 6.42
N LYS A 352 0.45 -19.73 5.86
CA LYS A 352 -0.76 -20.16 6.55
C LYS A 352 -0.67 -21.62 7.04
N ILE A 353 -0.09 -22.51 6.20
CA ILE A 353 0.12 -23.91 6.56
C ILE A 353 1.16 -24.00 7.69
N ALA A 354 2.28 -23.29 7.57
CA ALA A 354 3.34 -23.32 8.57
C ALA A 354 2.91 -22.75 9.94
N MET A 355 1.97 -21.80 9.92
CA MET A 355 1.35 -21.23 11.12
C MET A 355 0.17 -22.08 11.67
N GLY A 356 -0.06 -23.28 11.12
CA GLY A 356 -1.10 -24.19 11.60
C GLY A 356 -2.54 -23.73 11.40
N GLN A 357 -2.78 -22.64 10.66
CA GLN A 357 -4.10 -22.03 10.44
C GLN A 357 -4.79 -22.50 9.15
N SER A 358 -4.16 -23.43 8.43
CA SER A 358 -4.68 -23.98 7.18
C SER A 358 -5.79 -25.00 7.40
N ASN A 359 -6.70 -25.07 6.45
CA ASN A 359 -7.72 -26.10 6.33
C ASN A 359 -7.41 -27.05 5.14
N ALA A 360 -8.25 -28.05 4.93
CA ALA A 360 -8.05 -29.04 3.87
C ALA A 360 -8.12 -28.40 2.45
N ARG A 361 -8.91 -27.35 2.25
CA ARG A 361 -9.00 -26.64 0.97
C ARG A 361 -7.71 -25.91 0.62
N ASP A 362 -6.99 -25.40 1.63
CA ASP A 362 -5.68 -24.77 1.42
C ASP A 362 -4.66 -25.79 0.88
N LEU A 363 -4.69 -27.05 1.37
CA LEU A 363 -3.85 -28.12 0.82
C LEU A 363 -4.25 -28.53 -0.60
N VAL A 364 -5.55 -28.55 -0.91
CA VAL A 364 -6.03 -28.79 -2.28
C VAL A 364 -5.57 -27.68 -3.22
N ALA A 365 -5.64 -26.40 -2.81
CA ALA A 365 -5.15 -25.28 -3.58
C ALA A 365 -3.63 -25.34 -3.81
N LEU A 366 -2.87 -25.73 -2.78
CA LEU A 366 -1.43 -26.00 -2.93
C LEU A 366 -1.18 -27.09 -3.96
N LYS A 367 -1.85 -28.25 -3.85
CA LYS A 367 -1.74 -29.37 -4.79
C LYS A 367 -2.03 -28.93 -6.24
N GLN A 368 -3.13 -28.18 -6.46
CA GLN A 368 -3.51 -27.69 -7.78
C GLN A 368 -2.42 -26.79 -8.39
N SER A 369 -1.86 -25.90 -7.57
CA SER A 369 -0.76 -25.04 -7.99
C SER A 369 0.49 -25.84 -8.36
N LEU A 370 0.88 -26.82 -7.53
CA LEU A 370 2.03 -27.67 -7.78
C LEU A 370 1.86 -28.55 -9.03
N ASN A 371 0.65 -29.02 -9.30
CA ASN A 371 0.34 -29.80 -10.50
C ASN A 371 0.42 -28.98 -11.81
N SER A 372 0.33 -27.65 -11.74
CA SER A 372 0.48 -26.77 -12.90
C SER A 372 1.95 -26.52 -13.30
N LEU A 373 2.90 -26.80 -12.40
CA LEU A 373 4.32 -26.50 -12.59
C LEU A 373 4.93 -27.24 -13.81
N PRO A 374 4.71 -28.55 -14.05
CA PRO A 374 5.32 -29.24 -15.20
C PRO A 374 4.97 -28.59 -16.54
N ASP A 375 3.71 -28.15 -16.72
CA ASP A 375 3.27 -27.50 -17.94
C ASP A 375 3.97 -26.14 -18.13
N ILE A 376 4.09 -25.37 -17.04
CA ILE A 376 4.80 -24.08 -17.04
C ILE A 376 6.27 -24.30 -17.41
N TRP A 377 6.95 -25.28 -16.79
CA TRP A 377 8.37 -25.59 -17.10
C TRP A 377 8.57 -26.04 -18.53
N SER A 378 7.65 -26.86 -19.07
CA SER A 378 7.68 -27.26 -20.48
C SER A 378 7.58 -26.06 -21.43
N LEU A 379 6.78 -25.05 -21.10
CA LEU A 379 6.68 -23.82 -21.88
C LEU A 379 7.92 -22.94 -21.73
N LEU A 380 8.48 -22.84 -20.52
CA LEU A 380 9.69 -22.06 -20.21
C LEU A 380 10.93 -22.58 -20.94
N SER A 381 11.02 -23.89 -21.26
CA SER A 381 12.14 -24.45 -22.03
C SER A 381 12.30 -23.82 -23.43
N ASN A 382 11.27 -23.11 -23.92
CA ASN A 382 11.31 -22.40 -25.19
C ASN A 382 11.80 -20.94 -25.04
N LEU A 383 12.13 -20.49 -23.80
CA LEU A 383 12.67 -19.18 -23.51
C LEU A 383 14.14 -19.31 -23.09
N ASN A 384 14.99 -18.39 -23.57
CA ASN A 384 16.43 -18.45 -23.38
C ASN A 384 16.97 -17.51 -22.32
N SER A 385 16.25 -16.41 -22.06
CA SER A 385 16.69 -15.40 -21.10
C SER A 385 16.83 -16.00 -19.70
N GLU A 386 17.89 -15.61 -18.98
CA GLU A 386 18.15 -16.02 -17.60
C GLU A 386 17.01 -15.66 -16.64
N GLY A 387 16.23 -14.62 -16.95
CA GLY A 387 15.05 -14.23 -16.17
C GLY A 387 13.98 -15.31 -16.07
N PHE A 388 13.95 -16.24 -17.04
CA PHE A 388 12.99 -17.35 -17.13
C PHE A 388 13.57 -18.70 -16.68
N LYS A 389 14.85 -18.76 -16.31
CA LYS A 389 15.44 -20.00 -15.80
C LYS A 389 15.16 -20.21 -14.33
N CYS A 390 14.64 -21.40 -14.01
CA CYS A 390 14.46 -21.86 -12.64
C CYS A 390 15.55 -22.88 -12.33
N HIS A 391 16.44 -22.56 -11.42
CA HIS A 391 17.54 -23.45 -11.01
C HIS A 391 17.14 -24.40 -9.86
N GLN A 392 15.86 -24.41 -9.50
CA GLN A 392 15.34 -25.20 -8.38
C GLN A 392 14.99 -26.61 -8.81
N ASN A 393 15.38 -27.61 -8.00
CA ASN A 393 14.87 -28.96 -8.15
C ASN A 393 13.43 -29.01 -7.58
N ILE A 394 12.47 -29.34 -8.44
CA ILE A 394 11.04 -29.41 -8.11
C ILE A 394 10.53 -30.84 -7.88
N ASP A 395 11.40 -31.86 -7.93
CA ASP A 395 10.96 -33.25 -7.82
C ASP A 395 10.28 -33.52 -6.48
N ASN A 396 10.84 -33.00 -5.38
CA ASN A 396 10.23 -33.09 -4.06
C ASN A 396 8.82 -32.47 -4.01
N LEU A 397 8.54 -31.44 -4.79
CA LEU A 397 7.22 -30.81 -4.85
C LEU A 397 6.19 -31.65 -5.62
N ARG A 398 6.64 -32.45 -6.59
CA ARG A 398 5.78 -33.45 -7.27
C ARG A 398 5.35 -34.54 -6.30
N ASP A 399 6.27 -35.05 -5.49
CA ASP A 399 5.96 -36.05 -4.49
C ASP A 399 5.03 -35.50 -3.41
N LEU A 400 5.23 -34.24 -3.01
CA LEU A 400 4.32 -33.52 -2.11
C LEU A 400 2.91 -33.40 -2.71
N ALA A 401 2.80 -33.02 -3.98
CA ALA A 401 1.51 -32.92 -4.67
C ALA A 401 0.81 -34.29 -4.73
N ARG A 402 1.55 -35.37 -5.02
CA ARG A 402 1.04 -36.75 -5.01
C ARG A 402 0.58 -37.19 -3.62
N LEU A 403 1.32 -36.83 -2.57
CA LEU A 403 0.93 -37.13 -1.17
C LEU A 403 -0.41 -36.48 -0.86
N ILE A 404 -0.55 -35.18 -1.12
CA ILE A 404 -1.79 -34.43 -0.87
C ILE A 404 -2.93 -35.03 -1.71
N ASP A 405 -2.68 -35.37 -2.97
CA ASP A 405 -3.69 -35.95 -3.86
C ASP A 405 -4.20 -37.30 -3.35
N ARG A 406 -3.33 -38.17 -2.86
CA ARG A 406 -3.74 -39.47 -2.28
C ARG A 406 -4.51 -39.31 -0.97
N ALA A 407 -4.15 -38.28 -0.17
CA ALA A 407 -4.64 -38.16 1.20
C ALA A 407 -5.89 -37.30 1.35
N ILE A 408 -5.97 -36.17 0.65
CA ILE A 408 -7.00 -35.14 0.87
C ILE A 408 -8.10 -35.22 -0.21
N ARG A 409 -9.34 -35.13 0.21
CA ARG A 409 -10.50 -35.09 -0.70
C ARG A 409 -10.59 -33.77 -1.42
N GLU A 410 -11.00 -33.78 -2.70
CA GLU A 410 -11.24 -32.58 -3.51
C GLU A 410 -12.37 -31.69 -2.96
N ASP A 411 -13.42 -32.34 -2.47
CA ASP A 411 -14.63 -31.75 -1.91
C ASP A 411 -14.57 -31.61 -0.37
N ALA A 412 -13.37 -31.49 0.19
CA ALA A 412 -13.17 -31.41 1.63
C ALA A 412 -13.95 -30.22 2.23
N PRO A 413 -14.58 -30.43 3.42
CA PRO A 413 -15.29 -29.37 4.11
C PRO A 413 -14.34 -28.25 4.56
N PRO A 414 -14.84 -27.02 4.78
CA PRO A 414 -14.01 -25.88 5.22
C PRO A 414 -13.53 -26.03 6.66
N THR A 415 -14.23 -26.83 7.49
CA THR A 415 -13.91 -27.02 8.90
C THR A 415 -13.40 -28.43 9.16
N ILE A 416 -12.35 -28.56 9.96
CA ILE A 416 -11.72 -29.84 10.28
C ILE A 416 -12.64 -30.69 11.18
N ASN A 417 -13.43 -30.07 12.05
CA ASN A 417 -14.28 -30.74 13.04
C ASN A 417 -15.48 -31.49 12.43
N GLU A 418 -15.79 -31.28 11.16
CA GLU A 418 -16.89 -31.98 10.49
C GLU A 418 -16.50 -33.37 10.00
N GLY A 419 -15.20 -33.68 9.98
CA GLY A 419 -14.66 -34.90 9.39
C GLY A 419 -14.85 -34.96 7.87
N GLY A 420 -14.44 -36.06 7.25
CA GLY A 420 -14.55 -36.26 5.81
C GLY A 420 -13.50 -35.51 4.97
N ILE A 421 -12.34 -35.29 5.56
CA ILE A 421 -11.18 -34.59 4.96
C ILE A 421 -10.32 -35.59 4.17
N ILE A 422 -10.10 -36.78 4.75
CA ILE A 422 -9.19 -37.78 4.20
C ILE A 422 -9.92 -38.67 3.16
N LYS A 423 -9.23 -39.01 2.09
CA LYS A 423 -9.72 -39.90 1.03
C LYS A 423 -9.82 -41.32 1.56
N THR A 424 -10.85 -42.04 1.14
CA THR A 424 -11.00 -43.48 1.37
C THR A 424 -9.85 -44.22 0.67
N GLY A 425 -9.26 -45.24 1.34
CA GLY A 425 -8.10 -45.94 0.85
C GLY A 425 -6.76 -45.34 1.27
N TYR A 426 -6.72 -44.23 1.97
CA TYR A 426 -5.47 -43.64 2.46
C TYR A 426 -4.98 -44.31 3.76
N ASN A 427 -5.90 -44.61 4.70
CA ASN A 427 -5.60 -45.25 5.96
C ASN A 427 -6.67 -46.34 6.28
N ALA A 428 -6.23 -47.58 6.49
CA ALA A 428 -7.13 -48.74 6.67
C ALA A 428 -7.98 -48.61 7.96
N GLU A 429 -7.40 -48.12 9.06
CA GLU A 429 -8.09 -47.92 10.32
C GLU A 429 -9.20 -46.88 10.20
N LEU A 430 -8.93 -45.78 9.51
CA LEU A 430 -9.91 -44.75 9.23
C LEU A 430 -11.06 -45.27 8.37
N ASP A 431 -10.75 -46.10 7.36
CA ASP A 431 -11.76 -46.69 6.47
C ASP A 431 -12.68 -47.68 7.28
N GLU A 432 -12.13 -48.41 8.23
CA GLU A 432 -12.92 -49.25 9.14
C GLU A 432 -13.87 -48.39 9.98
N LEU A 433 -13.38 -47.30 10.60
CA LEU A 433 -14.20 -46.40 11.42
C LEU A 433 -15.31 -45.72 10.58
N ILE A 434 -15.02 -45.32 9.35
CA ILE A 434 -16.00 -44.79 8.41
C ILE A 434 -17.07 -45.84 8.07
N SER A 435 -16.67 -47.09 7.85
CA SER A 435 -17.57 -48.19 7.55
C SER A 435 -18.54 -48.44 8.73
N ILE A 436 -18.04 -48.51 9.96
CA ILE A 436 -18.84 -48.64 11.17
C ILE A 436 -19.86 -47.48 11.27
N SER A 437 -19.45 -46.27 11.04
CA SER A 437 -20.32 -45.11 11.12
C SER A 437 -21.40 -45.09 10.00
N ARG A 438 -21.05 -45.50 8.77
CA ARG A 438 -21.96 -45.57 7.62
C ARG A 438 -22.96 -46.72 7.73
N ASP A 439 -22.48 -47.90 8.10
CA ASP A 439 -23.31 -49.07 8.26
C ASP A 439 -24.22 -48.93 9.45
N GLY A 440 -23.89 -48.04 10.39
CA GLY A 440 -24.74 -47.65 11.50
C GLY A 440 -26.14 -47.17 11.09
N LYS A 441 -26.25 -46.38 10.06
CA LYS A 441 -27.56 -45.95 9.55
C LYS A 441 -28.37 -47.12 8.95
N LYS A 442 -27.72 -48.04 8.27
CA LYS A 442 -28.34 -49.24 7.71
C LYS A 442 -28.77 -50.21 8.82
N TRP A 443 -27.93 -50.36 9.83
CA TRP A 443 -28.24 -51.20 10.98
C TRP A 443 -29.45 -50.65 11.78
N LEU A 444 -29.51 -49.34 12.03
CA LEU A 444 -30.67 -48.69 12.67
C LEU A 444 -31.95 -48.90 11.89
N ALA A 445 -31.90 -48.80 10.58
CA ALA A 445 -33.06 -49.05 9.72
C ALA A 445 -33.50 -50.53 9.78
N ARG A 446 -32.52 -51.48 9.85
CA ARG A 446 -32.79 -52.89 10.04
C ARG A 446 -33.36 -53.18 11.44
N LEU A 447 -32.79 -52.55 12.48
CA LEU A 447 -33.28 -52.67 13.86
C LEU A 447 -34.73 -52.10 13.92
N GLU A 448 -35.00 -50.97 13.33
CA GLU A 448 -36.37 -50.41 13.29
C GLU A 448 -37.37 -51.36 12.60
N ALA A 449 -36.96 -51.99 11.51
CA ALA A 449 -37.79 -52.97 10.81
C ALA A 449 -38.01 -54.23 11.72
N LYS A 450 -36.90 -54.79 12.30
CA LYS A 450 -36.94 -55.91 13.20
C LYS A 450 -37.85 -55.67 14.42
N GLU A 451 -37.69 -54.48 15.05
CA GLU A 451 -38.53 -54.11 16.19
C GLU A 451 -39.98 -53.87 15.86
N LYS A 452 -40.29 -53.34 14.66
CA LYS A 452 -41.66 -53.23 14.16
C LYS A 452 -42.32 -54.60 13.98
N ASP A 453 -41.58 -55.52 13.39
CA ASP A 453 -42.05 -56.89 13.18
C ASP A 453 -42.26 -57.66 14.50
N SER A 454 -41.30 -57.56 15.44
CA SER A 454 -41.34 -58.26 16.72
C SER A 454 -42.41 -57.73 17.68
N THR A 455 -42.65 -56.41 17.65
CA THR A 455 -43.64 -55.71 18.53
C THR A 455 -45.03 -55.54 17.91
N GLY A 456 -45.15 -55.72 16.60
CA GLY A 456 -46.39 -55.41 15.86
C GLY A 456 -46.75 -53.95 15.84
N ILE A 457 -45.83 -53.04 16.26
CA ILE A 457 -46.09 -51.62 16.32
C ILE A 457 -45.51 -50.94 15.04
N SER A 458 -46.30 -50.81 14.01
CA SER A 458 -45.88 -50.24 12.72
C SER A 458 -45.43 -48.77 12.80
N THR A 459 -45.89 -48.05 13.84
CA THR A 459 -45.56 -46.61 14.07
C THR A 459 -44.31 -46.39 14.91
N LEU A 460 -43.64 -47.43 15.34
CA LEU A 460 -42.35 -47.39 16.03
C LEU A 460 -41.31 -46.72 15.14
N LYS A 461 -40.49 -45.82 15.73
CA LYS A 461 -39.38 -45.17 15.03
C LYS A 461 -38.14 -45.16 15.89
N VAL A 462 -36.99 -45.45 15.29
CA VAL A 462 -35.69 -45.28 15.95
C VAL A 462 -35.19 -43.89 15.61
N ARG A 463 -34.90 -43.07 16.65
CA ARG A 463 -34.46 -41.68 16.50
C ARG A 463 -33.25 -41.40 17.36
N TYR A 464 -32.55 -40.27 17.06
CA TYR A 464 -31.42 -39.76 17.79
C TYR A 464 -31.70 -38.39 18.38
N ASN A 465 -31.24 -38.13 19.58
CA ASN A 465 -31.24 -36.82 20.22
C ASN A 465 -29.91 -36.64 20.97
N LYS A 466 -29.29 -35.44 20.84
CA LYS A 466 -28.01 -35.10 21.48
C LYS A 466 -27.97 -35.32 23.01
N VAL A 467 -29.09 -35.18 23.69
CA VAL A 467 -29.18 -35.33 25.15
C VAL A 467 -29.38 -36.77 25.59
N PHE A 468 -30.17 -37.56 24.83
CA PHE A 468 -30.60 -38.91 25.23
C PHE A 468 -29.99 -40.02 24.38
N GLY A 469 -29.24 -39.67 23.32
CA GLY A 469 -28.68 -40.66 22.40
C GLY A 469 -29.73 -41.25 21.45
N TYR A 470 -29.50 -42.49 21.04
CA TYR A 470 -30.47 -43.25 20.25
C TYR A 470 -31.61 -43.80 21.13
N PHE A 471 -32.84 -43.69 20.65
CA PHE A 471 -34.03 -44.21 21.36
C PHE A 471 -35.08 -44.68 20.36
N ILE A 472 -35.93 -45.60 20.88
CA ILE A 472 -37.10 -46.08 20.18
C ILE A 472 -38.29 -45.23 20.64
N GLU A 473 -38.95 -44.54 19.72
CA GLU A 473 -40.09 -43.69 19.98
C GLU A 473 -41.37 -44.46 19.61
N ILE A 474 -42.27 -44.63 20.57
CA ILE A 474 -43.52 -45.33 20.43
C ILE A 474 -44.66 -44.38 20.82
N PRO A 475 -45.73 -44.25 20.02
CA PRO A 475 -46.89 -43.47 20.39
C PRO A 475 -47.51 -43.93 21.71
N LYS A 476 -47.94 -43.03 22.57
CA LYS A 476 -48.52 -43.31 23.87
C LYS A 476 -49.74 -44.25 23.82
N ALA A 477 -50.48 -44.21 22.73
CA ALA A 477 -51.62 -45.10 22.49
C ALA A 477 -51.21 -46.61 22.43
N ARG A 478 -49.96 -46.92 22.14
CA ARG A 478 -49.40 -48.27 22.02
C ARG A 478 -48.44 -48.65 23.16
N SER A 479 -48.39 -47.90 24.23
CA SER A 479 -47.48 -48.13 25.35
C SER A 479 -47.76 -49.45 26.10
N LYS A 480 -48.94 -50.02 25.97
CA LYS A 480 -49.28 -51.33 26.56
C LYS A 480 -48.73 -52.52 25.78
N ASP A 481 -48.39 -52.34 24.53
CA ASP A 481 -47.85 -53.36 23.62
C ASP A 481 -46.33 -53.43 23.66
N VAL A 482 -45.66 -52.66 24.56
CA VAL A 482 -44.18 -52.58 24.64
C VAL A 482 -43.62 -53.78 25.38
N PRO A 483 -42.59 -54.47 24.83
CA PRO A 483 -41.97 -55.62 25.49
C PRO A 483 -41.32 -55.23 26.79
N LEU A 484 -41.27 -56.18 27.74
CA LEU A 484 -40.72 -56.03 29.11
C LEU A 484 -39.21 -55.65 29.13
N HIS A 485 -38.48 -55.96 28.05
CA HIS A 485 -37.04 -55.71 27.99
C HIS A 485 -36.74 -54.25 27.49
N TYR A 486 -37.78 -53.49 27.15
CA TYR A 486 -37.63 -52.05 26.81
C TYR A 486 -37.54 -51.23 28.09
N VAL A 487 -36.44 -50.47 28.26
CA VAL A 487 -36.27 -49.56 29.39
C VAL A 487 -36.76 -48.17 28.99
N ARG A 488 -37.80 -47.67 29.71
CA ARG A 488 -38.34 -46.33 29.44
C ARG A 488 -37.37 -45.26 29.91
N LYS A 489 -37.02 -44.35 29.03
CA LYS A 489 -36.11 -43.18 29.24
C LYS A 489 -36.87 -41.86 29.46
N GLN A 490 -37.94 -41.64 28.69
CA GLN A 490 -38.67 -40.36 28.74
C GLN A 490 -40.12 -40.55 28.29
N THR A 491 -41.03 -39.85 28.97
CA THR A 491 -42.45 -39.74 28.57
C THR A 491 -42.68 -38.34 28.01
N LEU A 492 -43.20 -38.29 26.80
CA LEU A 492 -43.66 -37.07 26.11
C LEU A 492 -45.20 -37.01 26.13
N VAL A 493 -45.77 -35.88 25.67
CA VAL A 493 -47.23 -35.71 25.63
C VAL A 493 -47.89 -36.79 24.76
N ASN A 494 -47.33 -37.11 23.59
CA ASN A 494 -47.95 -37.99 22.58
C ASN A 494 -47.14 -39.27 22.31
N ALA A 495 -45.96 -39.45 22.95
CA ALA A 495 -45.09 -40.60 22.71
C ALA A 495 -44.29 -40.96 23.97
N GLU A 496 -43.74 -42.16 24.04
CA GLU A 496 -42.77 -42.61 25.02
C GLU A 496 -41.48 -43.06 24.33
N ARG A 497 -40.33 -42.80 24.98
CA ARG A 497 -39.02 -43.12 24.48
C ARG A 497 -38.41 -44.23 25.28
N TYR A 498 -37.95 -45.25 24.58
CA TYR A 498 -37.38 -46.44 25.15
C TYR A 498 -35.96 -46.69 24.65
N ILE A 499 -35.21 -47.49 25.39
CA ILE A 499 -33.90 -47.98 25.01
C ILE A 499 -33.86 -49.52 25.23
N THR A 500 -33.15 -50.22 24.37
CA THR A 500 -32.84 -51.66 24.51
C THR A 500 -31.33 -51.83 24.71
N ASP A 501 -30.91 -52.95 25.33
CA ASP A 501 -29.49 -53.25 25.51
C ASP A 501 -28.76 -53.39 24.18
N GLU A 502 -29.46 -53.90 23.14
CA GLU A 502 -28.93 -54.00 21.78
C GLU A 502 -28.66 -52.62 21.22
N LEU A 503 -29.61 -51.69 21.34
CA LEU A 503 -29.48 -50.30 20.89
C LEU A 503 -28.37 -49.57 21.66
N LYS A 504 -28.26 -49.76 22.97
CA LYS A 504 -27.24 -49.13 23.81
C LYS A 504 -25.82 -49.60 23.48
N LYS A 505 -25.61 -50.88 23.28
CA LYS A 505 -24.32 -51.47 22.87
C LYS A 505 -23.90 -50.91 21.51
N TYR A 506 -24.86 -50.79 20.60
CA TYR A 506 -24.61 -50.29 19.28
C TYR A 506 -24.30 -48.79 19.28
N GLU A 507 -25.06 -48.03 20.08
CA GLU A 507 -24.80 -46.59 20.30
C GLU A 507 -23.37 -46.35 20.75
N THR A 508 -22.91 -47.07 21.77
CA THR A 508 -21.53 -46.96 22.30
C THR A 508 -20.51 -47.24 21.19
N LYS A 509 -20.76 -48.25 20.35
CA LYS A 509 -19.87 -48.57 19.23
C LYS A 509 -19.86 -47.50 18.13
N VAL A 510 -21.01 -46.94 17.76
CA VAL A 510 -21.11 -45.92 16.69
C VAL A 510 -20.60 -44.57 17.14
N LEU A 511 -20.96 -44.10 18.35
CA LEU A 511 -20.48 -42.81 18.87
C LEU A 511 -18.98 -42.88 19.13
N GLY A 512 -18.48 -43.97 19.74
CA GLY A 512 -17.05 -44.17 19.91
C GLY A 512 -16.27 -44.19 18.60
N ALA A 513 -16.83 -44.80 17.53
CA ALA A 513 -16.22 -44.78 16.20
C ALA A 513 -16.21 -43.38 15.56
N GLN A 514 -17.24 -42.55 15.80
CA GLN A 514 -17.29 -41.18 15.30
C GLN A 514 -16.25 -40.28 15.97
N ASP A 515 -16.10 -40.39 17.30
CA ASP A 515 -15.09 -39.62 18.05
C ASP A 515 -13.67 -40.07 17.65
N GLN A 516 -13.41 -41.37 17.59
CA GLN A 516 -12.11 -41.91 17.14
C GLN A 516 -11.79 -41.51 15.71
N ARG A 517 -12.78 -41.49 14.82
CA ARG A 517 -12.65 -41.02 13.44
C ARG A 517 -12.21 -39.60 13.40
N ALA A 518 -12.83 -38.68 14.15
CA ALA A 518 -12.48 -37.26 14.16
C ALA A 518 -11.04 -37.03 14.65
N VAL A 519 -10.64 -37.76 15.70
CA VAL A 519 -9.27 -37.69 16.24
C VAL A 519 -8.26 -38.19 15.19
N LEU A 520 -8.50 -39.40 14.60
CA LEU A 520 -7.59 -39.97 13.62
C LEU A 520 -7.50 -39.14 12.32
N GLU A 521 -8.63 -38.59 11.82
CA GLU A 521 -8.60 -37.68 10.66
C GLU A 521 -7.77 -36.41 10.96
N TYR A 522 -7.88 -35.85 12.17
CA TYR A 522 -7.08 -34.71 12.60
C TYR A 522 -5.58 -35.01 12.68
N GLU A 523 -5.23 -36.20 13.23
CA GLU A 523 -3.83 -36.66 13.31
C GLU A 523 -3.23 -36.87 11.91
N LEU A 524 -3.93 -37.54 11.02
CA LEU A 524 -3.50 -37.75 9.64
C LEU A 524 -3.35 -36.43 8.88
N PHE A 525 -4.29 -35.52 9.08
CA PHE A 525 -4.20 -34.18 8.49
C PHE A 525 -2.99 -33.40 8.98
N ASN A 526 -2.66 -33.47 10.29
CA ASN A 526 -1.47 -32.86 10.85
C ASN A 526 -0.17 -33.47 10.30
N GLN A 527 -0.11 -34.80 10.13
CA GLN A 527 1.03 -35.47 9.51
C GLN A 527 1.28 -34.94 8.08
N ILE A 528 0.22 -34.77 7.29
CA ILE A 528 0.33 -34.21 5.93
C ILE A 528 0.82 -32.75 5.97
N LYS A 529 0.30 -31.94 6.89
CA LYS A 529 0.79 -30.56 7.10
C LYS A 529 2.26 -30.53 7.47
N ASP A 530 2.72 -31.40 8.33
CA ASP A 530 4.13 -31.48 8.73
C ASP A 530 5.04 -31.79 7.52
N GLU A 531 4.60 -32.63 6.58
CA GLU A 531 5.33 -32.87 5.33
C GLU A 531 5.36 -31.63 4.42
N VAL A 532 4.26 -30.86 4.37
CA VAL A 532 4.25 -29.57 3.65
C VAL A 532 5.21 -28.59 4.30
N ILE A 533 5.23 -28.49 5.65
CA ILE A 533 6.11 -27.58 6.40
C ILE A 533 7.59 -27.93 6.15
N LYS A 534 7.96 -29.19 6.08
CA LYS A 534 9.33 -29.62 5.74
C LYS A 534 9.76 -29.14 4.36
N ASN A 535 8.84 -29.07 3.41
CA ASN A 535 9.09 -28.63 2.04
C ASN A 535 8.81 -27.14 1.82
N ASN A 536 8.46 -26.38 2.86
CA ASN A 536 7.99 -24.99 2.73
C ASN A 536 9.03 -24.07 2.08
N ILE A 537 10.31 -24.26 2.35
CA ILE A 537 11.39 -23.46 1.72
C ILE A 537 11.34 -23.63 0.19
N ALA A 538 11.20 -24.88 -0.31
CA ALA A 538 11.10 -25.14 -1.74
C ALA A 538 9.82 -24.53 -2.34
N VAL A 539 8.69 -24.58 -1.62
CA VAL A 539 7.44 -23.93 -2.02
C VAL A 539 7.62 -22.43 -2.15
N GLN A 540 8.26 -21.78 -1.16
CA GLN A 540 8.52 -20.33 -1.18
C GLN A 540 9.48 -19.93 -2.32
N MET A 541 10.51 -20.72 -2.59
CA MET A 541 11.45 -20.47 -3.70
C MET A 541 10.72 -20.51 -5.06
N VAL A 542 9.85 -21.50 -5.25
CA VAL A 542 9.02 -21.59 -6.47
C VAL A 542 8.01 -20.44 -6.53
N ALA A 543 7.40 -20.04 -5.41
CA ALA A 543 6.50 -18.90 -5.33
C ALA A 543 7.19 -17.60 -5.78
N HIS A 544 8.40 -17.33 -5.30
CA HIS A 544 9.21 -16.17 -5.71
C HIS A 544 9.59 -16.23 -7.20
N PHE A 545 9.92 -17.42 -7.71
CA PHE A 545 10.18 -17.58 -9.14
C PHE A 545 8.93 -17.29 -9.97
N LEU A 546 7.77 -17.82 -9.61
CA LEU A 546 6.51 -17.59 -10.32
C LEU A 546 6.06 -16.14 -10.24
N ALA A 547 6.27 -15.47 -9.10
CA ALA A 547 6.04 -14.03 -8.96
C ALA A 547 6.89 -13.22 -9.95
N ARG A 548 8.21 -13.54 -10.04
CA ARG A 548 9.14 -12.93 -11.00
C ARG A 548 8.73 -13.21 -12.44
N LEU A 549 8.37 -14.44 -12.74
CA LEU A 549 7.89 -14.86 -14.06
C LEU A 549 6.66 -14.05 -14.46
N ASP A 550 5.63 -13.98 -13.60
CA ASP A 550 4.42 -13.22 -13.88
C ASP A 550 4.71 -11.71 -14.02
N GLY A 551 5.60 -11.16 -13.19
CA GLY A 551 6.05 -9.76 -13.30
C GLY A 551 6.71 -9.45 -14.63
N LEU A 552 7.65 -10.29 -15.10
CA LEU A 552 8.34 -10.12 -16.39
C LEU A 552 7.38 -10.28 -17.58
N LEU A 553 6.51 -11.29 -17.53
CA LEU A 553 5.49 -11.50 -18.57
C LEU A 553 4.46 -10.38 -18.60
N ASN A 554 4.16 -9.80 -17.45
CA ASN A 554 3.29 -8.62 -17.32
C ASN A 554 3.92 -7.39 -17.99
N LEU A 555 5.20 -7.10 -17.74
CA LEU A 555 5.90 -5.98 -18.37
C LEU A 555 5.94 -6.16 -19.91
N ALA A 556 6.15 -7.39 -20.38
CA ALA A 556 6.12 -7.71 -21.80
C ALA A 556 4.71 -7.54 -22.41
N GLU A 557 3.67 -7.94 -21.68
CA GLU A 557 2.27 -7.78 -22.11
C GLU A 557 1.90 -6.30 -22.21
N VAL A 558 2.26 -5.50 -21.22
CA VAL A 558 2.03 -4.04 -21.22
C VAL A 558 2.80 -3.38 -22.36
N ALA A 559 4.07 -3.78 -22.60
CA ALA A 559 4.89 -3.24 -23.67
C ALA A 559 4.35 -3.57 -25.07
N ASP A 560 3.81 -4.77 -25.26
CA ASP A 560 3.20 -5.21 -26.53
C ASP A 560 1.87 -4.47 -26.80
N GLN A 561 0.98 -4.42 -25.78
CA GLN A 561 -0.34 -3.79 -25.93
C GLN A 561 -0.28 -2.27 -26.12
N ASN A 562 0.78 -1.60 -25.64
CA ASN A 562 0.88 -0.15 -25.62
C ASN A 562 1.98 0.39 -26.54
N ASP A 563 2.62 -0.47 -27.31
CA ASP A 563 3.74 -0.11 -28.19
C ASP A 563 4.86 0.64 -27.42
N TYR A 564 5.33 0.02 -26.32
CA TYR A 564 6.46 0.54 -25.55
C TYR A 564 7.76 -0.08 -26.05
N ASN A 565 8.83 0.72 -26.06
CA ASN A 565 10.14 0.32 -26.54
C ASN A 565 11.16 0.25 -25.40
N ARG A 566 12.20 -0.55 -25.61
CA ARG A 566 13.30 -0.74 -24.69
C ARG A 566 14.15 0.53 -24.59
N PRO A 567 14.31 1.16 -23.40
CA PRO A 567 15.29 2.22 -23.21
C PRO A 567 16.70 1.63 -23.08
N GLU A 568 17.69 2.34 -23.60
CA GLU A 568 19.11 2.06 -23.39
C GLU A 568 19.63 2.83 -22.17
N PHE A 569 20.60 2.27 -21.46
CA PHE A 569 21.24 2.94 -20.33
C PHE A 569 22.64 3.41 -20.70
N ASN A 570 22.97 4.63 -20.26
CA ASN A 570 24.27 5.25 -20.45
C ASN A 570 24.89 5.72 -19.11
N THR A 571 26.18 6.04 -19.13
CA THR A 571 26.92 6.53 -17.97
C THR A 571 27.42 7.97 -18.13
N ASN A 572 27.06 8.63 -19.24
CA ASN A 572 27.54 9.97 -19.60
C ASN A 572 26.61 11.11 -19.15
N GLY A 573 25.65 10.83 -18.29
CA GLY A 573 24.74 11.84 -17.74
C GLY A 573 23.59 12.26 -18.64
N HIS A 574 23.41 11.62 -19.80
CA HIS A 574 22.43 12.03 -20.79
C HIS A 574 21.06 11.35 -20.62
N ILE A 575 19.99 12.11 -20.70
CA ILE A 575 18.61 11.62 -20.80
C ILE A 575 18.05 12.11 -22.12
N LEU A 576 17.80 11.20 -23.07
CA LEU A 576 17.14 11.47 -24.33
C LEU A 576 15.87 10.61 -24.42
N ILE A 577 14.75 11.24 -24.68
CA ILE A 577 13.46 10.60 -24.92
C ILE A 577 12.93 11.14 -26.23
N GLU A 578 12.91 10.31 -27.28
CA GLU A 578 12.38 10.68 -28.58
C GLU A 578 10.91 10.26 -28.68
N ASP A 579 10.05 11.19 -29.08
CA ASP A 579 8.61 10.99 -29.24
C ASP A 579 7.96 10.30 -28.03
N GLY A 580 8.31 10.79 -26.85
CA GLY A 580 7.77 10.30 -25.60
C GLY A 580 6.29 10.60 -25.45
N ARG A 581 5.53 9.64 -24.88
CA ARG A 581 4.11 9.75 -24.55
C ARG A 581 3.89 9.58 -23.06
N HIS A 582 2.86 10.22 -22.52
CA HIS A 582 2.54 10.06 -21.10
C HIS A 582 1.79 8.74 -20.87
N PRO A 583 2.32 7.77 -20.10
CA PRO A 583 1.79 6.40 -20.02
C PRO A 583 0.34 6.33 -19.53
N VAL A 584 -0.08 7.28 -18.69
CA VAL A 584 -1.45 7.31 -18.14
C VAL A 584 -2.36 8.14 -19.04
N VAL A 585 -1.95 9.38 -19.39
CA VAL A 585 -2.79 10.31 -20.12
C VAL A 585 -3.14 9.77 -21.51
N GLU A 586 -2.20 9.11 -22.22
CA GLU A 586 -2.48 8.49 -23.53
C GLU A 586 -3.61 7.47 -23.51
N LYS A 587 -3.86 6.83 -22.34
CA LYS A 587 -4.94 5.85 -22.15
C LYS A 587 -6.24 6.44 -21.63
N MET A 588 -6.19 7.66 -21.10
CA MET A 588 -7.36 8.35 -20.55
C MET A 588 -8.03 9.29 -21.57
N ILE A 589 -7.29 9.74 -22.58
CA ILE A 589 -7.82 10.61 -23.63
C ILE A 589 -8.75 9.78 -24.53
N ALA A 590 -10.03 10.15 -24.56
CA ALA A 590 -11.01 9.55 -25.44
C ALA A 590 -11.07 10.30 -26.78
N GLY A 591 -10.88 9.59 -27.90
CA GLY A 591 -11.12 10.13 -29.25
C GLY A 591 -9.98 10.92 -29.89
N GLU A 592 -8.93 11.30 -29.14
CA GLU A 592 -7.76 12.01 -29.67
C GLU A 592 -6.49 11.15 -29.53
N ARG A 593 -5.51 11.37 -30.40
CA ARG A 593 -4.18 10.78 -30.22
C ARG A 593 -3.32 11.68 -29.34
N PHE A 594 -2.56 11.08 -28.43
CA PHE A 594 -1.57 11.80 -27.64
C PHE A 594 -0.47 12.37 -28.57
N VAL A 595 -0.11 13.65 -28.38
CA VAL A 595 0.97 14.29 -29.13
C VAL A 595 2.30 13.98 -28.47
N PRO A 596 3.19 13.20 -29.11
CA PRO A 596 4.46 12.81 -28.53
C PRO A 596 5.45 14.00 -28.47
N ASN A 597 6.31 13.99 -27.45
CA ASN A 597 7.30 15.04 -27.21
C ASN A 597 8.71 14.47 -27.06
N THR A 598 9.68 15.15 -27.63
CA THR A 598 11.11 14.83 -27.50
C THR A 598 11.72 15.69 -26.40
N ILE A 599 12.46 15.06 -25.49
CA ILE A 599 13.14 15.71 -24.36
C ILE A 599 14.60 15.28 -24.39
N GLN A 600 15.49 16.26 -24.27
CA GLN A 600 16.92 16.04 -24.11
C GLN A 600 17.40 16.79 -22.88
N MET A 601 18.08 16.06 -21.97
CA MET A 601 18.72 16.65 -20.80
C MET A 601 20.13 16.08 -20.67
N ASP A 602 21.08 16.95 -20.33
CA ASP A 602 22.49 16.59 -20.15
C ASP A 602 23.13 17.52 -19.10
N ASP A 603 24.39 17.29 -18.81
CA ASP A 603 25.16 18.08 -17.84
C ASP A 603 26.00 19.19 -18.52
N ILE A 604 25.81 19.41 -19.84
CA ILE A 604 26.65 20.31 -20.67
C ILE A 604 25.87 21.55 -21.10
N GLU A 605 24.71 21.38 -21.72
CA GLU A 605 23.89 22.46 -22.29
C GLU A 605 22.42 22.44 -21.84
N ASN A 606 21.86 21.26 -21.58
CA ASN A 606 20.42 21.06 -21.34
C ASN A 606 20.16 20.57 -19.91
N GLN A 607 20.76 21.21 -18.91
CA GLN A 607 20.62 20.78 -17.52
C GLN A 607 19.32 21.29 -16.92
N ILE A 608 18.98 22.57 -17.15
CA ILE A 608 17.72 23.15 -16.72
C ILE A 608 16.89 23.50 -17.96
N LEU A 609 15.73 22.87 -18.08
CA LEU A 609 14.78 23.17 -19.13
C LEU A 609 13.67 24.06 -18.58
N ILE A 610 13.67 25.36 -18.97
CA ILE A 610 12.64 26.32 -18.59
C ILE A 610 11.50 26.20 -19.60
N ILE A 611 10.34 25.73 -19.14
CA ILE A 611 9.20 25.45 -20.00
C ILE A 611 8.10 26.48 -19.75
N THR A 612 7.84 27.30 -20.75
CA THR A 612 6.79 28.34 -20.75
C THR A 612 5.58 27.90 -21.56
N GLY A 613 4.52 28.65 -21.50
CA GLY A 613 3.28 28.40 -22.25
C GLY A 613 2.02 28.56 -21.41
N PRO A 614 0.84 28.60 -22.05
CA PRO A 614 -0.42 28.77 -21.34
C PRO A 614 -0.78 27.61 -20.44
N ASN A 615 -1.67 27.87 -19.50
CA ASN A 615 -2.28 26.81 -18.72
C ASN A 615 -3.14 25.92 -19.64
N MET A 616 -3.29 24.63 -19.31
CA MET A 616 -3.93 23.60 -20.13
C MET A 616 -3.18 23.22 -21.41
N ALA A 617 -2.06 23.85 -21.76
CA ALA A 617 -1.28 23.47 -22.93
C ALA A 617 -0.53 22.15 -22.78
N GLY A 618 -0.36 21.63 -21.55
CA GLY A 618 0.27 20.33 -21.27
C GLY A 618 1.65 20.43 -20.62
N LYS A 619 2.06 21.57 -20.05
CA LYS A 619 3.35 21.71 -19.33
C LYS A 619 3.53 20.60 -18.26
N SER A 620 2.63 20.55 -17.30
CA SER A 620 2.66 19.55 -16.21
C SER A 620 2.61 18.10 -16.72
N THR A 621 1.94 17.87 -17.85
CA THR A 621 1.88 16.54 -18.48
C THR A 621 3.26 16.11 -18.98
N VAL A 622 3.99 17.00 -19.66
CA VAL A 622 5.35 16.72 -20.15
C VAL A 622 6.32 16.50 -19.00
N LEU A 623 6.23 17.30 -17.93
CA LEU A 623 7.08 17.15 -16.75
C LEU A 623 6.89 15.77 -16.09
N ARG A 624 5.63 15.43 -15.78
CA ARG A 624 5.30 14.14 -15.16
C ARG A 624 5.64 12.95 -16.06
N GLN A 625 5.47 13.09 -17.38
CA GLN A 625 5.85 12.11 -18.39
C GLN A 625 7.31 11.69 -18.24
N VAL A 626 8.23 12.64 -18.14
CA VAL A 626 9.68 12.34 -18.01
C VAL A 626 9.96 11.58 -16.71
N ALA A 627 9.41 12.02 -15.59
CA ALA A 627 9.61 11.33 -14.30
C ALA A 627 9.08 9.89 -14.32
N LEU A 628 7.87 9.68 -14.87
CA LEU A 628 7.29 8.34 -14.97
C LEU A 628 8.09 7.43 -15.90
N MET A 629 8.63 7.96 -17.01
CA MET A 629 9.48 7.17 -17.89
C MET A 629 10.81 6.80 -17.27
N VAL A 630 11.46 7.69 -16.50
CA VAL A 630 12.68 7.39 -15.76
C VAL A 630 12.40 6.28 -14.73
N LEU A 631 11.31 6.39 -13.98
CA LEU A 631 10.88 5.38 -13.02
C LEU A 631 10.63 4.02 -13.72
N MET A 632 9.87 4.01 -14.82
CA MET A 632 9.59 2.81 -15.61
C MET A 632 10.86 2.16 -16.17
N ALA A 633 11.79 2.97 -16.70
CA ALA A 633 13.05 2.47 -17.22
C ALA A 633 13.87 1.78 -16.12
N GLN A 634 14.04 2.42 -14.95
CA GLN A 634 14.83 1.87 -13.85
C GLN A 634 14.15 0.70 -13.11
N MET A 635 12.85 0.49 -13.25
CA MET A 635 12.23 -0.76 -12.80
C MET A 635 12.45 -1.94 -13.77
N GLY A 636 13.07 -1.70 -14.93
CA GLY A 636 13.31 -2.70 -15.97
C GLY A 636 12.18 -2.86 -16.98
N SER A 637 11.25 -1.90 -17.03
CA SER A 637 10.17 -1.88 -18.01
C SER A 637 10.59 -1.21 -19.32
N PHE A 638 9.87 -1.52 -20.39
CA PHE A 638 9.84 -0.71 -21.59
C PHE A 638 9.00 0.54 -21.35
N ILE A 639 9.22 1.60 -22.15
CA ILE A 639 8.63 2.92 -21.97
C ILE A 639 7.91 3.42 -23.23
N PRO A 640 6.92 4.31 -23.09
CA PRO A 640 6.17 4.89 -24.22
C PRO A 640 6.97 5.95 -24.97
N ALA A 641 8.02 5.56 -25.68
CA ALA A 641 8.87 6.41 -26.51
C ALA A 641 9.26 5.67 -27.79
N ALA A 642 9.59 6.41 -28.87
CA ALA A 642 10.15 5.82 -30.07
C ALA A 642 11.55 5.25 -29.80
N ARG A 643 12.40 6.06 -29.14
CA ARG A 643 13.71 5.68 -28.61
C ARG A 643 13.98 6.40 -27.30
N ALA A 644 14.83 5.84 -26.47
CA ALA A 644 15.31 6.51 -25.29
C ALA A 644 16.69 6.04 -24.87
N SER A 645 17.50 7.00 -24.41
CA SER A 645 18.77 6.75 -23.74
C SER A 645 18.69 7.40 -22.35
N MET A 646 18.89 6.60 -21.31
CA MET A 646 18.67 7.01 -19.92
C MET A 646 19.96 6.97 -19.13
N ASN A 647 20.18 7.99 -18.29
CA ASN A 647 21.17 7.92 -17.23
C ASN A 647 20.51 7.43 -15.93
N ILE A 648 21.27 6.78 -15.07
CA ILE A 648 20.79 6.37 -13.74
C ILE A 648 20.51 7.62 -12.88
N THR A 649 19.27 7.70 -12.43
CA THR A 649 18.77 8.73 -11.53
C THR A 649 18.65 8.14 -10.13
N ASP A 650 19.16 8.83 -9.11
CA ASP A 650 19.12 8.37 -7.72
C ASP A 650 17.85 8.82 -6.97
N ARG A 651 17.33 10.01 -7.32
CA ARG A 651 16.12 10.57 -6.71
C ARG A 651 15.27 11.29 -7.75
N ILE A 652 13.96 11.18 -7.61
CA ILE A 652 12.99 12.00 -8.36
C ILE A 652 12.26 12.88 -7.36
N PHE A 653 12.34 14.19 -7.57
CA PHE A 653 11.61 15.17 -6.79
C PHE A 653 10.57 15.88 -7.67
N THR A 654 9.39 16.09 -7.14
CA THR A 654 8.36 16.83 -7.82
C THR A 654 7.75 17.87 -6.91
N ARG A 655 7.71 19.11 -7.39
CA ARG A 655 6.88 20.17 -6.85
C ARG A 655 5.81 20.51 -7.90
N VAL A 656 4.60 20.03 -7.68
CA VAL A 656 3.44 20.22 -8.58
C VAL A 656 2.29 20.76 -7.73
N GLY A 657 1.61 21.79 -8.18
CA GLY A 657 0.55 22.58 -7.51
C GLY A 657 0.01 22.05 -6.18
N ALA A 658 0.03 22.86 -5.14
CA ALA A 658 -0.39 22.45 -3.80
C ALA A 658 -1.88 22.08 -3.75
N LEU A 659 -2.17 20.91 -3.16
CA LEU A 659 -3.49 20.66 -2.59
C LEU A 659 -3.57 21.41 -1.25
N ASP A 660 -4.67 22.11 -1.02
CA ASP A 660 -4.94 22.74 0.27
C ASP A 660 -4.92 21.70 1.40
N ASN A 661 -3.92 21.76 2.26
CA ASN A 661 -3.87 20.94 3.47
C ASN A 661 -4.57 21.66 4.63
N LEU A 662 -5.87 21.84 4.48
CA LEU A 662 -6.72 22.52 5.48
C LEU A 662 -6.67 21.85 6.87
N SER A 663 -6.33 20.56 6.91
CA SER A 663 -6.30 19.80 8.17
C SER A 663 -5.15 20.20 9.10
N GLN A 664 -4.08 20.81 8.58
CA GLN A 664 -2.93 21.27 9.37
C GLN A 664 -2.88 22.79 9.56
N GLY A 665 -3.85 23.55 9.02
CA GLY A 665 -3.90 25.01 9.14
C GLY A 665 -2.73 25.76 8.49
N GLN A 666 -1.98 25.10 7.60
CA GLN A 666 -0.83 25.70 6.91
C GLN A 666 -1.28 26.41 5.63
N SER A 667 -0.69 27.56 5.35
CA SER A 667 -0.85 28.25 4.06
C SER A 667 -0.28 27.39 2.93
N THR A 668 -0.96 27.37 1.78
CA THR A 668 -0.47 26.72 0.55
C THR A 668 0.95 27.17 0.18
N PHE A 669 1.27 28.44 0.38
CA PHE A 669 2.62 28.97 0.17
C PHE A 669 3.66 28.38 1.13
N MET A 670 3.32 28.18 2.41
CA MET A 670 4.22 27.55 3.38
C MET A 670 4.52 26.09 3.03
N VAL A 671 3.50 25.33 2.61
CA VAL A 671 3.67 23.94 2.12
C VAL A 671 4.58 23.93 0.90
N GLU A 672 4.37 24.87 -0.05
CA GLU A 672 5.20 25.03 -1.24
C GLU A 672 6.67 25.29 -0.88
N MET A 673 6.92 26.15 0.08
CA MET A 673 8.29 26.47 0.51
C MET A 673 8.94 25.29 1.26
N GLN A 674 8.20 24.53 2.04
CA GLN A 674 8.69 23.32 2.72
C GLN A 674 9.09 22.23 1.70
N GLU A 675 8.24 21.97 0.70
CA GLU A 675 8.54 21.02 -0.38
C GLU A 675 9.78 21.46 -1.15
N THR A 676 9.86 22.75 -1.50
CA THR A 676 11.03 23.33 -2.18
C THR A 676 12.29 23.20 -1.34
N ALA A 677 12.22 23.51 -0.05
CA ALA A 677 13.35 23.37 0.88
C ALA A 677 13.84 21.92 0.96
N ASN A 678 12.91 20.96 1.01
CA ASN A 678 13.26 19.52 1.00
C ASN A 678 14.03 19.16 -0.29
N ILE A 679 13.59 19.64 -1.46
CA ILE A 679 14.27 19.41 -2.74
C ILE A 679 15.68 19.99 -2.71
N LEU A 680 15.83 21.28 -2.34
CA LEU A 680 17.12 21.97 -2.35
C LEU A 680 18.15 21.36 -1.39
N ASN A 681 17.69 20.86 -0.25
CA ASN A 681 18.55 20.23 0.76
C ASN A 681 18.94 18.79 0.42
N SER A 682 18.08 18.05 -0.28
CA SER A 682 18.21 16.60 -0.50
C SER A 682 18.66 16.21 -1.90
N ALA A 683 18.57 17.13 -2.89
CA ALA A 683 18.96 16.87 -4.26
C ALA A 683 20.46 16.59 -4.41
N THR A 684 20.78 15.66 -5.31
CA THR A 684 22.13 15.30 -5.73
C THR A 684 22.33 15.63 -7.21
N GLN A 685 23.55 15.53 -7.70
CA GLN A 685 23.85 15.70 -9.13
C GLN A 685 23.15 14.67 -10.03
N LYS A 686 22.80 13.50 -9.50
CA LYS A 686 22.11 12.42 -10.21
C LYS A 686 20.59 12.51 -10.08
N SER A 687 20.07 13.48 -9.35
CA SER A 687 18.63 13.62 -9.15
C SER A 687 17.95 14.22 -10.39
N LEU A 688 16.65 13.95 -10.53
CA LEU A 688 15.76 14.60 -11.48
C LEU A 688 14.75 15.44 -10.70
N VAL A 689 14.75 16.75 -10.94
CA VAL A 689 13.88 17.71 -10.26
C VAL A 689 12.81 18.21 -11.21
N ILE A 690 11.56 18.19 -10.76
CA ILE A 690 10.41 18.72 -11.47
C ILE A 690 9.80 19.85 -10.65
N MET A 691 9.86 21.06 -11.20
CA MET A 691 9.29 22.26 -10.61
C MET A 691 8.14 22.76 -11.49
N ASP A 692 6.92 22.67 -10.98
CA ASP A 692 5.74 23.11 -11.72
C ASP A 692 5.13 24.33 -11.00
N GLU A 693 5.38 25.51 -11.58
CA GLU A 693 4.78 26.79 -11.20
C GLU A 693 5.05 27.23 -9.74
N ILE A 694 6.32 27.32 -9.36
CA ILE A 694 6.73 27.83 -8.05
C ILE A 694 6.48 29.35 -7.91
N GLY A 695 6.11 29.80 -6.70
CA GLY A 695 5.94 31.21 -6.34
C GLY A 695 4.54 31.78 -6.58
N ARG A 696 3.52 30.96 -6.84
CA ARG A 696 2.13 31.41 -7.06
C ARG A 696 1.41 31.88 -5.80
N GLY A 697 1.82 31.41 -4.62
CA GLY A 697 1.14 31.66 -3.35
C GLY A 697 1.45 33.02 -2.72
N THR A 698 2.22 33.89 -3.38
CA THR A 698 2.65 35.20 -2.88
C THR A 698 2.56 36.31 -3.94
N SER A 699 3.11 37.52 -3.65
CA SER A 699 3.14 38.58 -4.65
C SER A 699 3.97 38.20 -5.88
N THR A 700 3.66 38.78 -7.05
CA THR A 700 4.32 38.42 -8.31
C THR A 700 5.84 38.61 -8.24
N PHE A 701 6.31 39.69 -7.62
CA PHE A 701 7.74 39.98 -7.53
C PHE A 701 8.46 39.06 -6.54
N ASP A 702 7.85 38.76 -5.39
CA ASP A 702 8.42 37.80 -4.43
C ASP A 702 8.47 36.42 -5.06
N GLY A 703 7.38 35.96 -5.70
CA GLY A 703 7.30 34.69 -6.38
C GLY A 703 8.34 34.52 -7.48
N LEU A 704 8.51 35.54 -8.34
CA LEU A 704 9.55 35.54 -9.37
C LEU A 704 10.95 35.50 -8.76
N SER A 705 11.20 36.30 -7.71
CA SER A 705 12.52 36.34 -7.05
C SER A 705 12.90 34.99 -6.46
N ILE A 706 11.94 34.33 -5.81
CA ILE A 706 12.14 32.97 -5.25
C ILE A 706 12.37 31.97 -6.38
N ALA A 707 11.51 31.97 -7.42
CA ALA A 707 11.64 31.05 -8.55
C ALA A 707 12.99 31.18 -9.26
N TRP A 708 13.45 32.43 -9.45
CA TRP A 708 14.75 32.70 -10.03
C TRP A 708 15.91 32.19 -9.17
N ALA A 709 15.91 32.52 -7.88
CA ALA A 709 16.95 32.08 -6.97
C ALA A 709 17.01 30.54 -6.82
N VAL A 710 15.84 29.87 -6.81
CA VAL A 710 15.75 28.39 -6.81
C VAL A 710 16.34 27.80 -8.09
N ALA A 711 16.03 28.37 -9.26
CA ALA A 711 16.58 27.91 -10.54
C ALA A 711 18.10 28.08 -10.60
N GLU A 712 18.62 29.22 -10.15
CA GLU A 712 20.09 29.45 -10.03
C GLU A 712 20.76 28.47 -9.07
N TYR A 713 20.17 28.25 -7.90
CA TYR A 713 20.70 27.31 -6.92
C TYR A 713 20.77 25.88 -7.48
N LEU A 714 19.71 25.42 -8.15
CA LEU A 714 19.66 24.09 -8.80
C LEU A 714 20.69 23.99 -9.95
N HIS A 715 20.91 25.08 -10.70
CA HIS A 715 21.94 25.11 -11.74
C HIS A 715 23.34 24.97 -11.18
N ASP A 716 23.62 25.59 -10.04
CA ASP A 716 24.96 25.65 -9.45
C ASP A 716 25.18 24.63 -8.33
N LEU A 717 24.20 23.79 -8.03
CA LEU A 717 24.22 22.83 -6.92
C LEU A 717 25.54 22.03 -6.89
N LYS A 718 26.31 22.17 -5.81
CA LYS A 718 27.61 21.51 -5.60
C LYS A 718 28.59 21.69 -6.78
N GLY A 719 28.50 22.78 -7.53
CA GLY A 719 29.36 23.13 -8.67
C GLY A 719 29.03 22.44 -9.99
N HIS A 720 28.12 21.46 -10.01
CA HIS A 720 27.74 20.70 -11.21
C HIS A 720 26.27 20.86 -11.58
N GLY A 721 25.42 21.24 -10.62
CA GLY A 721 23.97 21.39 -10.79
C GLY A 721 23.22 20.08 -10.83
N VAL A 722 21.91 20.16 -11.10
CA VAL A 722 21.00 19.03 -11.12
C VAL A 722 20.02 19.13 -12.31
N LYS A 723 19.70 18.01 -12.95
CA LYS A 723 18.75 17.97 -14.06
C LYS A 723 17.37 18.43 -13.60
N THR A 724 16.90 19.53 -14.15
CA THR A 724 15.67 20.17 -13.70
C THR A 724 14.74 20.50 -14.87
N LEU A 725 13.50 20.08 -14.78
CA LEU A 725 12.40 20.54 -15.63
C LEU A 725 11.63 21.61 -14.86
N PHE A 726 11.65 22.83 -15.34
CA PHE A 726 11.09 23.98 -14.65
C PHE A 726 9.95 24.61 -15.47
N ALA A 727 8.70 24.28 -15.17
CA ALA A 727 7.56 24.94 -15.79
C ALA A 727 7.22 26.22 -15.03
N THR A 728 7.02 27.30 -15.76
CA THR A 728 6.71 28.61 -15.18
C THR A 728 5.77 29.41 -16.04
N HIS A 729 5.07 30.33 -15.42
CA HIS A 729 4.32 31.40 -16.08
C HIS A 729 5.05 32.75 -16.02
N TYR A 730 6.18 32.81 -15.32
CA TYR A 730 7.05 33.99 -15.30
C TYR A 730 7.88 34.02 -16.58
N HIS A 731 7.56 34.91 -17.51
CA HIS A 731 8.29 35.02 -18.76
C HIS A 731 9.71 35.55 -18.54
N GLU A 732 9.89 36.35 -17.50
CA GLU A 732 11.19 36.90 -17.10
C GLU A 732 12.21 35.81 -16.80
N LEU A 733 11.78 34.66 -16.31
CA LEU A 733 12.68 33.54 -16.02
C LEU A 733 13.39 32.99 -17.28
N THR A 734 12.87 33.24 -18.46
CA THR A 734 13.53 32.89 -19.73
C THR A 734 14.87 33.62 -19.94
N GLU A 735 15.07 34.77 -19.32
CA GLU A 735 16.35 35.49 -19.35
C GLU A 735 17.47 34.75 -18.59
N LEU A 736 17.13 33.78 -17.71
CA LEU A 736 18.13 32.98 -17.02
C LEU A 736 19.06 32.26 -17.99
N THR A 737 18.57 31.86 -19.16
CA THR A 737 19.40 31.16 -20.17
C THR A 737 20.55 32.03 -20.73
N ARG A 738 20.46 33.36 -20.60
CA ARG A 738 21.54 34.29 -20.95
C ARG A 738 22.64 34.32 -19.87
N LEU A 739 22.26 34.10 -18.63
CA LEU A 739 23.16 34.16 -17.47
C LEU A 739 23.76 32.80 -17.12
N LYS A 740 23.04 31.70 -17.38
CA LYS A 740 23.38 30.35 -17.01
C LYS A 740 23.50 29.45 -18.25
N PRO A 741 24.73 29.06 -18.65
CA PRO A 741 24.97 28.42 -19.95
C PRO A 741 24.36 27.03 -20.11
N ARG A 742 24.05 26.32 -18.99
CA ARG A 742 23.43 24.98 -19.03
C ARG A 742 21.92 25.02 -18.88
N SER A 743 21.29 26.16 -19.22
CA SER A 743 19.85 26.30 -19.21
C SER A 743 19.32 26.58 -20.63
N ARG A 744 18.16 25.99 -20.94
CA ARG A 744 17.48 26.15 -22.23
C ARG A 744 16.03 26.51 -22.06
N ASN A 745 15.51 27.33 -22.95
CA ASN A 745 14.11 27.72 -23.00
C ASN A 745 13.35 26.83 -23.94
N TYR A 746 12.20 26.36 -23.49
CA TYR A 746 11.21 25.64 -24.27
C TYR A 746 9.83 26.26 -24.05
N ASN A 747 8.94 26.04 -25.00
CA ASN A 747 7.55 26.42 -24.86
C ASN A 747 6.62 25.32 -25.41
N ILE A 748 5.39 25.27 -24.92
CA ILE A 748 4.35 24.41 -25.52
C ILE A 748 3.69 25.22 -26.66
N ALA A 749 3.80 24.70 -27.88
CA ALA A 749 3.31 25.36 -29.07
C ALA A 749 1.79 25.58 -29.06
N VAL A 750 1.39 26.75 -29.43
CA VAL A 750 -0.01 27.18 -29.53
C VAL A 750 -0.20 27.80 -30.91
N LYS A 751 -1.31 27.50 -31.56
CA LYS A 751 -1.71 28.12 -32.81
C LYS A 751 -2.93 29.05 -32.58
N GLU A 752 -2.81 30.30 -32.97
CA GLU A 752 -3.94 31.21 -32.96
C GLU A 752 -4.65 31.13 -34.31
N TRP A 753 -5.98 30.99 -34.28
CA TRP A 753 -6.82 30.94 -35.46
C TRP A 753 -8.14 31.67 -35.20
N ASN A 754 -8.41 32.78 -35.89
CA ASN A 754 -9.66 33.53 -35.73
C ASN A 754 -10.00 33.89 -34.27
N ASP A 755 -9.04 34.39 -33.51
CA ASP A 755 -9.19 34.73 -32.08
C ASP A 755 -9.38 33.48 -31.17
N GLU A 756 -9.30 32.23 -31.72
CA GLU A 756 -9.31 30.98 -30.99
C GLU A 756 -7.90 30.43 -30.84
N ILE A 757 -7.71 29.70 -29.72
CA ILE A 757 -6.42 29.07 -29.43
C ILE A 757 -6.57 27.56 -29.62
N ILE A 758 -5.68 26.99 -30.43
CA ILE A 758 -5.50 25.58 -30.60
C ILE A 758 -4.21 25.18 -29.88
N PHE A 759 -4.32 24.40 -28.84
CA PHE A 759 -3.18 23.84 -28.14
C PHE A 759 -2.59 22.68 -28.96
N LEU A 760 -1.41 22.89 -29.51
CA LEU A 760 -0.71 21.86 -30.30
C LEU A 760 -0.08 20.77 -29.41
N ARG A 761 0.05 21.06 -28.11
CA ARG A 761 0.62 20.14 -27.10
C ARG A 761 2.04 19.63 -27.45
N LYS A 762 2.74 20.33 -28.33
CA LYS A 762 4.09 20.04 -28.80
C LYS A 762 5.09 20.94 -28.12
N LEU A 763 6.12 20.39 -27.51
CA LEU A 763 7.24 21.11 -26.95
C LEU A 763 8.15 21.57 -28.11
N VAL A 764 8.51 22.83 -28.12
CA VAL A 764 9.39 23.44 -29.12
C VAL A 764 10.43 24.34 -28.46
N ASP A 765 11.57 24.52 -29.11
CA ASP A 765 12.65 25.35 -28.63
C ASP A 765 12.24 26.83 -28.55
N GLY A 766 12.81 27.53 -27.58
CA GLY A 766 12.60 28.95 -27.35
C GLY A 766 11.52 29.27 -26.33
N GLY A 767 11.53 30.47 -25.81
CA GLY A 767 10.52 30.99 -24.89
C GLY A 767 9.35 31.64 -25.62
N THR A 768 8.20 31.76 -24.96
CA THR A 768 7.09 32.60 -25.43
C THR A 768 6.93 33.78 -24.49
N ASN A 769 6.76 35.00 -25.10
CA ASN A 769 6.52 36.22 -24.33
C ASN A 769 5.02 36.58 -24.27
N ARG A 770 4.13 35.73 -24.80
CA ARG A 770 2.69 35.98 -24.81
C ARG A 770 1.96 35.26 -23.71
N SER A 771 1.12 36.01 -23.00
CA SER A 771 0.17 35.49 -22.05
C SER A 771 -1.15 35.12 -22.73
N TYR A 772 -1.69 33.93 -22.42
CA TYR A 772 -2.95 33.43 -23.00
C TYR A 772 -4.07 33.30 -21.95
N GLY A 773 -3.92 33.89 -20.77
CA GLY A 773 -4.87 33.75 -19.66
C GLY A 773 -6.30 34.19 -20.03
N ILE A 774 -6.45 35.29 -20.78
CA ILE A 774 -7.77 35.81 -21.19
C ILE A 774 -8.45 34.84 -22.17
N GLN A 775 -7.69 34.20 -23.06
CA GLN A 775 -8.22 33.24 -24.01
C GLN A 775 -8.66 31.96 -23.33
N VAL A 776 -7.88 31.46 -22.34
CA VAL A 776 -8.26 30.32 -21.52
C VAL A 776 -9.53 30.64 -20.71
N ALA A 777 -9.65 31.83 -20.15
CA ALA A 777 -10.85 32.29 -19.46
C ALA A 777 -12.10 32.26 -20.38
N ARG A 778 -11.94 32.60 -21.65
CA ARG A 778 -13.01 32.51 -22.67
C ARG A 778 -13.41 31.03 -22.90
N LEU A 779 -12.42 30.15 -23.06
CA LEU A 779 -12.67 28.71 -23.24
C LEU A 779 -13.37 28.09 -22.00
N ALA A 780 -13.09 28.63 -20.82
CA ALA A 780 -13.76 28.23 -19.57
C ALA A 780 -15.20 28.76 -19.45
N GLY A 781 -15.70 29.56 -20.41
CA GLY A 781 -17.05 30.08 -20.44
C GLY A 781 -17.28 31.37 -19.68
N ILE A 782 -16.23 32.16 -19.39
CA ILE A 782 -16.40 33.50 -18.78
C ILE A 782 -17.18 34.39 -19.74
N PRO A 783 -18.17 35.18 -19.25
CA PRO A 783 -19.00 36.05 -20.10
C PRO A 783 -18.23 37.03 -20.99
N GLY A 784 -18.66 37.17 -22.25
CA GLY A 784 -18.02 38.00 -23.26
C GLY A 784 -17.67 39.42 -22.83
N PRO A 785 -18.55 40.17 -22.13
CA PRO A 785 -18.25 41.52 -21.65
C PRO A 785 -17.04 41.57 -20.68
N VAL A 786 -16.89 40.53 -19.81
CA VAL A 786 -15.74 40.39 -18.87
C VAL A 786 -14.45 40.16 -19.66
N ILE A 787 -14.49 39.29 -20.67
CA ILE A 787 -13.34 39.00 -21.54
C ILE A 787 -12.91 40.25 -22.32
N GLN A 788 -13.86 40.99 -22.87
CA GLN A 788 -13.55 42.25 -23.60
C GLN A 788 -12.92 43.30 -22.68
N ARG A 789 -13.46 43.45 -21.47
CA ARG A 789 -12.89 44.37 -20.47
C ARG A 789 -11.48 43.92 -20.05
N ALA A 790 -11.26 42.64 -19.83
CA ALA A 790 -9.95 42.08 -19.48
C ALA A 790 -8.92 42.32 -20.60
N LYS A 791 -9.28 42.14 -21.90
CA LYS A 791 -8.41 42.43 -23.02
C LYS A 791 -8.02 43.91 -23.04
N LYS A 792 -8.96 44.83 -22.77
CA LYS A 792 -8.69 46.26 -22.72
C LYS A 792 -7.75 46.63 -21.56
N ILE A 793 -8.00 46.07 -20.37
CA ILE A 793 -7.13 46.30 -19.22
C ILE A 793 -5.72 45.79 -19.49
N LEU A 794 -5.57 44.56 -20.05
CA LEU A 794 -4.27 43.98 -20.39
C LEU A 794 -3.52 44.87 -21.40
N TYR A 795 -4.21 45.33 -22.44
CA TYR A 795 -3.65 46.25 -23.43
C TYR A 795 -3.18 47.58 -22.80
N ASP A 796 -3.97 48.14 -21.86
CA ASP A 796 -3.61 49.37 -21.15
C ASP A 796 -2.38 49.15 -20.24
N ILE A 797 -2.26 47.94 -19.60
CA ILE A 797 -1.13 47.59 -18.77
C ILE A 797 0.15 47.36 -19.60
N GLU A 798 0.06 46.64 -20.73
CA GLU A 798 1.21 46.32 -21.59
C GLU A 798 1.75 47.54 -22.33
N ASN A 799 0.89 48.53 -22.65
CA ASN A 799 1.31 49.76 -23.36
C ASN A 799 1.66 50.94 -22.43
N ASP A 800 1.40 50.81 -21.16
CA ASP A 800 1.52 51.90 -20.19
C ASP A 800 2.38 51.46 -18.99
N GLU A 801 3.72 51.45 -19.16
CA GLU A 801 4.63 51.34 -18.00
C GLU A 801 4.41 52.45 -16.95
N HIS A 802 3.61 53.44 -17.25
CA HIS A 802 3.30 54.61 -16.41
C HIS A 802 1.80 54.80 -16.06
N GLY A 803 0.88 53.95 -16.58
CA GLY A 803 -0.55 54.25 -16.62
C GLY A 803 -1.44 53.61 -15.54
N LEU A 804 -0.95 52.75 -14.67
CA LEU A 804 -1.75 52.08 -13.64
C LEU A 804 -2.49 53.01 -12.66
N ARG A 805 -2.18 54.32 -12.66
CA ARG A 805 -2.85 55.30 -11.82
C ARG A 805 -4.11 55.91 -12.46
N ARG A 806 -4.31 55.85 -13.78
CA ARG A 806 -5.44 56.55 -14.43
C ARG A 806 -6.66 55.66 -14.74
N SER A 807 -6.50 54.35 -14.89
CA SER A 807 -7.60 53.46 -15.29
C SER A 807 -8.58 53.08 -14.19
N PHE A 808 -8.23 53.27 -12.93
CA PHE A 808 -9.11 52.95 -11.79
C PHE A 808 -9.94 54.15 -11.28
N THR A 809 -9.86 55.33 -11.92
CA THR A 809 -10.54 56.55 -11.46
C THR A 809 -11.80 56.93 -12.26
N LEU A 810 -12.28 56.14 -13.19
CA LEU A 810 -13.48 56.44 -13.97
C LEU A 810 -14.62 55.42 -13.75
N SER A 811 -15.11 55.36 -12.52
CA SER A 811 -16.49 54.99 -12.17
C SER A 811 -16.79 55.37 -10.71
N GLU A 812 -16.76 56.72 -10.44
CA GLU A 812 -17.41 57.25 -9.28
C GLU A 812 -18.30 58.40 -9.72
N ASP A 813 -19.55 58.13 -9.97
CA ASP A 813 -20.63 59.03 -9.64
C ASP A 813 -21.41 58.45 -8.46
N VAL A 814 -21.67 59.36 -7.50
CA VAL A 814 -22.64 59.32 -6.41
C VAL A 814 -22.10 58.93 -5.02
N ASN A 815 -21.82 59.99 -4.25
CA ASN A 815 -22.08 60.24 -2.81
C ASN A 815 -21.73 59.14 -1.76
N ALA A 816 -20.69 59.39 -0.97
CA ALA A 816 -20.88 59.60 0.50
C ALA A 816 -19.52 59.90 1.19
N SER A 817 -19.60 60.88 2.08
CA SER A 817 -18.54 61.35 2.96
C SER A 817 -17.99 60.25 3.88
N GLY A 818 -16.69 60.08 3.88
CA GLY A 818 -16.02 59.16 4.82
C GLY A 818 -14.50 59.19 4.67
N LYS A 819 -13.82 59.56 5.73
CA LYS A 819 -12.37 59.81 5.88
C LYS A 819 -11.46 58.87 5.09
N LYS A 820 -10.64 59.46 4.20
CA LYS A 820 -9.54 58.76 3.46
C LYS A 820 -8.41 58.40 4.43
N HIS A 821 -8.18 57.11 4.66
CA HIS A 821 -6.87 56.64 5.08
C HIS A 821 -5.97 56.52 3.86
N MET A 822 -4.97 57.38 3.77
CA MET A 822 -3.98 57.40 2.71
C MET A 822 -2.95 56.31 3.02
N GLN A 823 -2.97 55.23 2.24
CA GLN A 823 -1.94 54.19 2.29
C GLN A 823 -0.74 54.66 1.49
N LEU A 824 0.37 54.95 2.17
CA LEU A 824 1.62 55.37 1.56
C LEU A 824 2.24 54.21 0.78
N HIS A 825 2.42 54.37 -0.53
CA HIS A 825 3.22 53.44 -1.33
C HIS A 825 4.70 53.54 -0.96
N LEU A 826 5.29 52.46 -0.55
CA LEU A 826 6.67 52.36 -0.02
C LEU A 826 7.77 52.39 -1.11
N PHE A 827 7.44 52.48 -2.39
CA PHE A 827 8.40 52.42 -3.52
C PHE A 827 8.02 53.38 -4.60
N SER A 828 8.35 54.69 -4.38
CA SER A 828 8.50 55.67 -5.49
C SER A 828 9.99 55.81 -5.81
N LYS A 829 10.38 55.59 -7.07
CA LYS A 829 11.75 55.89 -7.53
C LYS A 829 12.11 57.34 -7.21
N PRO A 830 13.24 57.62 -6.58
CA PRO A 830 13.63 58.99 -6.21
C PRO A 830 13.75 59.96 -7.37
N ASP A 831 13.97 59.51 -8.58
CA ASP A 831 14.21 60.32 -9.78
C ASP A 831 13.00 61.12 -10.25
N HIS A 832 11.79 60.68 -9.99
CA HIS A 832 10.56 61.37 -10.46
C HIS A 832 10.31 62.75 -9.81
N PHE A 833 10.70 62.90 -8.56
CA PHE A 833 10.44 64.15 -7.82
C PHE A 833 11.27 65.35 -8.37
N ILE A 834 12.51 65.12 -8.78
CA ILE A 834 13.41 66.14 -9.36
C ILE A 834 12.94 66.51 -10.76
N ILE A 835 12.52 65.56 -11.57
CA ILE A 835 12.00 65.77 -12.92
C ILE A 835 10.70 66.55 -12.89
N GLU A 836 9.81 66.23 -11.98
CA GLU A 836 8.52 66.91 -11.82
C GLU A 836 8.71 68.36 -11.38
N LYS A 837 9.67 68.65 -10.48
CA LYS A 837 10.02 70.03 -10.11
C LYS A 837 10.65 70.85 -11.26
N LEU A 838 11.50 70.20 -12.03
CA LEU A 838 12.10 70.81 -13.22
C LEU A 838 11.06 71.10 -14.31
N GLN A 839 10.10 70.25 -14.56
CA GLN A 839 9.03 70.46 -15.53
C GLN A 839 8.04 71.59 -15.17
N LYS A 840 7.85 71.84 -13.88
CA LYS A 840 6.95 72.87 -13.34
C LYS A 840 7.63 74.25 -13.22
N LEU A 841 8.90 74.34 -13.56
CA LEU A 841 9.69 75.59 -13.41
C LEU A 841 9.50 76.52 -14.60
N ASP A 842 8.97 77.67 -14.37
CA ASP A 842 8.88 78.74 -15.38
C ASP A 842 10.14 79.63 -15.33
N ILE A 843 11.14 79.26 -16.13
CA ILE A 843 12.45 79.91 -16.19
C ILE A 843 12.34 81.39 -16.62
N SER A 844 11.27 81.77 -17.34
CA SER A 844 11.09 83.19 -17.86
C SER A 844 10.74 84.18 -16.75
N LYS A 845 10.35 83.68 -15.57
CA LYS A 845 9.96 84.49 -14.38
C LYS A 845 11.01 84.46 -13.27
N MET A 846 12.19 83.92 -13.52
CA MET A 846 13.23 83.77 -12.47
C MET A 846 14.41 84.73 -12.79
N THR A 847 14.94 85.34 -11.74
CA THR A 847 16.24 86.02 -11.87
C THR A 847 17.41 85.05 -11.96
N PRO A 848 18.57 85.37 -12.50
CA PRO A 848 19.71 84.52 -12.55
C PRO A 848 20.16 83.99 -11.18
N LEU A 849 19.97 84.76 -10.13
CA LEU A 849 20.28 84.39 -8.75
C LEU A 849 19.29 83.35 -8.21
N ASP A 850 17.99 83.50 -8.52
CA ASP A 850 16.96 82.53 -8.10
C ASP A 850 17.13 81.24 -8.81
N ALA A 851 17.50 81.23 -10.07
CA ALA A 851 17.78 80.02 -10.85
C ALA A 851 18.99 79.29 -10.29
N LEU A 852 20.05 79.91 -9.88
CA LEU A 852 21.22 79.31 -9.25
C LEU A 852 20.89 78.72 -7.85
N ASN A 853 20.12 79.45 -7.05
CA ASN A 853 19.69 78.96 -5.75
C ASN A 853 18.79 77.74 -5.88
N TYR A 854 17.90 77.74 -6.88
CA TYR A 854 17.01 76.61 -7.10
C TYR A 854 17.73 75.37 -7.65
N LEU A 855 18.72 75.58 -8.51
CA LEU A 855 19.59 74.47 -8.94
C LEU A 855 20.44 73.93 -7.83
N ASN A 856 20.93 74.77 -6.91
CA ASN A 856 21.66 74.34 -5.76
C ASN A 856 20.74 73.53 -4.78
N GLU A 857 19.49 73.96 -4.59
CA GLU A 857 18.49 73.21 -3.80
C GLU A 857 18.20 71.82 -4.40
N LEU A 858 18.06 71.72 -5.74
CA LEU A 858 17.84 70.48 -6.45
C LEU A 858 19.08 69.55 -6.36
N GLN A 859 20.29 70.11 -6.42
CA GLN A 859 21.55 69.40 -6.28
C GLN A 859 21.74 68.82 -4.85
N GLU A 860 21.45 69.61 -3.83
CA GLU A 860 21.48 69.16 -2.42
C GLU A 860 20.45 68.04 -2.15
N LYS A 861 19.25 68.16 -2.70
CA LYS A 861 18.24 67.11 -2.61
C LYS A 861 18.62 65.87 -3.38
N SER A 862 19.30 65.97 -4.49
CA SER A 862 19.84 64.85 -5.27
C SER A 862 20.92 64.08 -4.51
N LYS A 863 21.79 64.77 -3.78
CA LYS A 863 22.83 64.15 -2.96
C LYS A 863 22.26 63.38 -1.76
N ASN A 864 21.14 63.79 -1.18
CA ASN A 864 20.47 63.17 -0.06
C ASN A 864 19.58 61.97 -0.48
N ILE A 865 19.44 61.67 -1.79
CA ILE A 865 18.70 60.52 -2.33
C ILE A 865 19.63 59.31 -2.59
N VAL A 866 20.95 59.53 -2.62
CA VAL A 866 21.95 58.47 -2.90
C VAL A 866 22.52 57.77 -1.64
N HIS A 867 21.92 57.97 -0.47
CA HIS A 867 22.28 57.25 0.73
C HIS A 867 21.14 56.35 1.23
#